data_80be83c107a297b14a2ca16ec395062a
#
_entry.id   80be83c107a297b14a2ca16ec395062a
#
_cell.length_a   1.000
_cell.length_b   1.000
_cell.length_c   1.000
_cell.angle_alpha   90.00
_cell.angle_beta   90.00
_cell.angle_gamma   90.00
#
_symmetry.space_group_name_H-M   'P 1'
#
loop_
_entity.id
_entity.type
_entity.pdbx_description
1 polymer ?
#
loop_
_entity_poly.entity_id
_entity_poly.type
_entity_poly.pdbx_seq_one_letter_code
_entity_poly.pdbx_strand_id
1 'polypeptide(L)'
;MARPIILSNNELQVGLSRHGEVSDVYFPYVGLENHTIGGNTRHRVGVWVDGRVSWLSDDGWSCKFSYHHEALIGHIVAVNEQIGIMLEFDDAVDTDFNVLLRTIHVVNLRPETRDVRLFMHQAFIIGDSGSSTDTVQVLPNDNAVIHYRGRRVFAASGQIDGGKFFDQYAVGVFGREGREGTYRDADDGELSNSTAEHGRVDSTIRFKLELAGHGSARVNYWLAAGTSLREVLYIHKNIISQTIHKRFEATAKWWRLWLRPAKKVAQRVKPEYRQAFINSTMLLKAHIDKRGAVIASSDGEALNYQRDAYAYCWPRDSVYVLWPLIRMGYIEEAYNFFDFCRRALSPKGYLSHKYRADGALGSSWHSYVHPDGTVSAPIQEDETASVLFLFCQFYNKTGDDTLLQRFYTSMIVPMANFLASYVDNRTHLPKPSYDLWEEHFMVTTYTTATVQAALFAAANLADQRRDEVGAVAWRTVAEDIKQSAQKRLYDPHQKAFRKGLRRNKNGTYTPDDTLDMSAVYGAFIYGLYDNQEDLHQAIQTALDRFHFKLETPGLPRYEDDAYYRSAPDAPSNWWFIVSLWLAQYYLECGDENSAQRIISWVASQAWPTGVLSEQIDPVSGRECSVAPLCWSQAEFISTILDTIKR
;
A
#
# COMPACT_ATOMS: atom_id res chain seq x y z
N MET A 1 -10.08 5.73 6.40
CA MET A 1 -9.66 7.16 6.27
C MET A 1 -8.21 7.19 5.84
N ALA A 2 -7.84 8.06 4.88
CA ALA A 2 -6.52 8.06 4.26
C ALA A 2 -5.37 8.29 5.25
N ARG A 3 -4.20 7.78 4.87
CA ARG A 3 -2.89 8.17 5.39
C ARG A 3 -2.25 9.13 4.37
N PRO A 4 -2.45 10.45 4.51
CA PRO A 4 -1.93 11.43 3.56
C PRO A 4 -0.41 11.40 3.41
N ILE A 5 0.31 11.00 4.46
CA ILE A 5 1.76 10.86 4.47
C ILE A 5 2.12 9.42 4.87
N ILE A 6 2.91 8.78 4.03
CA ILE A 6 3.58 7.50 4.32
C ILE A 6 5.08 7.73 4.24
N LEU A 7 5.80 7.24 5.23
CA LEU A 7 7.26 7.33 5.34
C LEU A 7 7.85 5.94 5.51
N SER A 8 8.94 5.61 4.84
CA SER A 8 9.53 4.26 4.95
C SER A 8 10.99 4.25 4.53
N ASN A 9 11.77 3.34 5.14
CA ASN A 9 13.08 2.92 4.68
C ASN A 9 13.11 1.45 4.25
N ASN A 10 11.95 0.87 3.96
CA ASN A 10 11.75 -0.54 3.61
C ASN A 10 11.94 -1.54 4.77
N GLU A 11 11.97 -1.05 6.01
CA GLU A 11 12.01 -1.85 7.25
C GLU A 11 11.13 -1.24 8.35
N LEU A 12 11.31 0.06 8.62
CA LEU A 12 10.40 0.88 9.41
C LEU A 12 9.49 1.63 8.46
N GLN A 13 8.18 1.53 8.68
CA GLN A 13 7.17 2.29 7.94
C GLN A 13 6.25 3.01 8.91
N VAL A 14 5.97 4.29 8.62
CA VAL A 14 5.12 5.15 9.44
C VAL A 14 4.04 5.80 8.58
N GLY A 15 2.79 5.69 9.03
CA GLY A 15 1.63 6.36 8.43
C GLY A 15 1.13 7.50 9.31
N LEU A 16 0.93 8.68 8.71
CA LEU A 16 0.35 9.83 9.40
C LEU A 16 -1.12 10.01 9.02
N SER A 17 -1.94 10.30 10.02
CA SER A 17 -3.37 10.60 9.84
C SER A 17 -3.59 11.98 9.19
N ARG A 18 -4.83 12.28 8.82
CA ARG A 18 -5.26 13.60 8.35
C ARG A 18 -5.08 14.75 9.36
N HIS A 19 -4.66 14.44 10.57
CA HIS A 19 -4.30 15.41 11.61
C HIS A 19 -2.79 15.56 11.79
N GLY A 20 -1.96 14.85 10.99
CA GLY A 20 -0.50 14.84 11.12
C GLY A 20 0.02 14.04 12.32
N GLU A 21 -0.84 13.25 12.95
CA GLU A 21 -0.49 12.35 14.05
C GLU A 21 -0.04 10.99 13.51
N VAL A 22 0.96 10.34 14.15
CA VAL A 22 1.38 8.99 13.80
C VAL A 22 0.27 8.01 14.15
N SER A 23 -0.22 7.28 13.16
CA SER A 23 -1.33 6.34 13.29
C SER A 23 -0.97 4.90 12.94
N ASP A 24 0.09 4.69 12.16
CA ASP A 24 0.64 3.37 11.88
C ASP A 24 2.15 3.38 12.07
N VAL A 25 2.67 2.37 12.76
CA VAL A 25 4.12 2.11 12.93
C VAL A 25 4.35 0.63 12.71
N TYR A 26 4.88 0.28 11.55
CA TYR A 26 5.27 -1.08 11.21
C TYR A 26 6.76 -1.28 11.37
N PHE A 27 7.15 -2.30 12.13
CA PHE A 27 8.54 -2.71 12.36
C PHE A 27 8.57 -4.16 12.86
N PRO A 28 9.49 -5.04 12.44
CA PRO A 28 10.68 -4.80 11.61
C PRO A 28 10.48 -5.12 10.12
N TYR A 29 9.27 -5.15 9.64
CA TYR A 29 8.90 -5.34 8.24
C TYR A 29 7.89 -4.28 7.83
N VAL A 30 7.92 -3.90 6.58
CA VAL A 30 6.86 -3.09 6.00
C VAL A 30 5.54 -3.88 6.05
N GLY A 31 4.54 -3.32 6.73
CA GLY A 31 3.22 -3.94 6.84
C GLY A 31 3.09 -5.07 7.86
N LEU A 32 4.13 -5.39 8.64
CA LEU A 32 4.06 -6.43 9.65
C LEU A 32 4.43 -5.90 11.03
N GLU A 33 3.63 -6.30 12.03
CA GLU A 33 3.62 -5.80 13.39
C GLU A 33 3.34 -4.29 13.42
N ASN A 34 2.06 -3.91 13.25
CA ASN A 34 1.62 -2.54 13.52
C ASN A 34 1.58 -2.30 15.02
N HIS A 35 2.47 -1.44 15.51
CA HIS A 35 2.63 -1.15 16.94
C HIS A 35 1.67 -0.06 17.44
N THR A 36 0.74 0.41 16.61
CA THR A 36 -0.29 1.40 16.93
C THR A 36 -1.70 0.85 16.62
N ILE A 37 -1.96 -0.40 16.96
CA ILE A 37 -3.25 -1.05 16.71
C ILE A 37 -4.34 -0.44 17.59
N GLY A 38 -5.43 -0.01 16.95
CA GLY A 38 -6.63 0.47 17.61
C GLY A 38 -6.70 1.99 17.79
N GLY A 39 -7.90 2.52 17.87
CA GLY A 39 -8.21 3.95 17.77
C GLY A 39 -7.57 4.87 18.81
N ASN A 40 -7.12 4.34 19.94
CA ASN A 40 -6.52 5.13 21.03
C ASN A 40 -4.99 5.04 21.09
N THR A 41 -4.36 4.36 20.14
CA THR A 41 -2.90 4.13 20.12
C THR A 41 -2.14 5.05 19.16
N ARG A 42 -2.80 6.07 18.60
CA ARG A 42 -2.13 7.09 17.80
C ARG A 42 -1.24 7.98 18.66
N HIS A 43 -0.12 8.42 18.10
CA HIS A 43 0.77 9.38 18.78
C HIS A 43 0.25 10.79 18.53
N ARG A 44 -0.18 11.45 19.61
CA ARG A 44 -0.79 12.78 19.55
C ARG A 44 0.28 13.87 19.59
N VAL A 45 -0.05 15.00 19.01
CA VAL A 45 0.73 16.24 19.14
C VAL A 45 -0.21 17.31 19.68
N GLY A 46 0.19 17.98 20.75
CA GLY A 46 -0.62 19.01 21.39
C GLY A 46 0.17 20.26 21.74
N VAL A 47 -0.53 21.37 21.85
CA VAL A 47 0.03 22.65 22.28
C VAL A 47 -0.79 23.18 23.46
N TRP A 48 -0.11 23.48 24.55
CA TRP A 48 -0.70 24.28 25.64
C TRP A 48 -0.27 25.75 25.52
N VAL A 49 -1.22 26.63 25.57
CA VAL A 49 -1.00 28.07 25.51
C VAL A 49 -2.18 28.80 26.15
N ASP A 50 -1.94 29.86 26.86
CA ASP A 50 -2.96 30.69 27.53
C ASP A 50 -3.92 29.88 28.41
N GLY A 51 -3.38 28.93 29.18
CA GLY A 51 -4.13 28.15 30.18
C GLY A 51 -4.94 26.98 29.62
N ARG A 52 -4.75 26.58 28.36
CA ARG A 52 -5.46 25.43 27.74
C ARG A 52 -4.58 24.63 26.80
N VAL A 53 -4.80 23.34 26.78
CA VAL A 53 -4.21 22.43 25.77
C VAL A 53 -5.15 22.31 24.56
N SER A 54 -4.57 22.16 23.37
CA SER A 54 -5.27 21.79 22.14
C SER A 54 -4.43 20.75 21.38
N TRP A 55 -5.04 19.61 21.10
CA TRP A 55 -4.43 18.50 20.33
C TRP A 55 -4.74 18.67 18.84
N LEU A 56 -3.86 18.23 17.95
CA LEU A 56 -4.07 18.34 16.49
C LEU A 56 -5.35 17.64 16.02
N SER A 57 -5.83 16.67 16.78
CA SER A 57 -7.11 15.99 16.51
C SER A 57 -8.35 16.71 17.02
N ASP A 58 -8.19 17.80 17.77
CA ASP A 58 -9.30 18.63 18.23
C ASP A 58 -9.82 19.53 17.10
N ASP A 59 -11.01 20.08 17.28
CA ASP A 59 -11.56 21.06 16.37
C ASP A 59 -10.72 22.37 16.36
N GLY A 60 -10.74 23.05 15.24
CA GLY A 60 -10.05 24.34 15.05
C GLY A 60 -8.69 24.23 14.35
N TRP A 61 -8.13 23.04 14.18
CA TRP A 61 -6.92 22.85 13.39
C TRP A 61 -7.22 22.61 11.91
N SER A 62 -6.52 23.35 11.05
CA SER A 62 -6.51 23.14 9.60
C SER A 62 -5.15 22.61 9.17
N CYS A 63 -5.10 21.42 8.55
CA CYS A 63 -3.87 20.77 8.14
C CYS A 63 -3.75 20.72 6.61
N LYS A 64 -2.58 21.09 6.08
CA LYS A 64 -2.20 20.94 4.67
C LYS A 64 -1.02 20.00 4.57
N PHE A 65 -1.05 19.10 3.58
CA PHE A 65 -0.07 18.03 3.41
C PHE A 65 0.60 18.12 2.05
N SER A 66 1.91 17.88 2.03
CA SER A 66 2.70 17.72 0.82
C SER A 66 3.91 16.84 1.10
N TYR A 67 4.65 16.46 0.05
CA TYR A 67 6.02 15.94 0.18
C TYR A 67 7.01 16.99 -0.29
N HIS A 68 8.22 16.96 0.27
CA HIS A 68 9.34 17.71 -0.30
C HIS A 68 9.62 17.23 -1.71
N HIS A 69 10.11 18.13 -2.55
CA HIS A 69 10.42 17.83 -3.94
C HIS A 69 11.44 16.69 -4.04
N GLU A 70 11.04 15.61 -4.71
CA GLU A 70 11.90 14.43 -4.99
C GLU A 70 12.44 13.72 -3.73
N ALA A 71 11.70 13.76 -2.63
CA ALA A 71 12.06 13.03 -1.41
C ALA A 71 10.81 12.60 -0.65
N LEU A 72 10.82 11.40 -0.09
CA LEU A 72 9.76 10.91 0.80
C LEU A 72 9.96 11.55 2.20
N ILE A 73 9.86 12.87 2.22
CA ILE A 73 9.87 13.72 3.41
C ILE A 73 8.54 14.43 3.42
N GLY A 74 7.70 14.11 4.39
CA GLY A 74 6.40 14.74 4.57
C GLY A 74 6.53 16.15 5.07
N HIS A 75 5.73 17.06 4.54
CA HIS A 75 5.63 18.43 4.99
C HIS A 75 4.19 18.74 5.35
N ILE A 76 3.94 19.20 6.58
CA ILE A 76 2.61 19.49 7.11
C ILE A 76 2.60 20.89 7.68
N VAL A 77 1.60 21.68 7.30
CA VAL A 77 1.30 22.97 7.91
C VAL A 77 -0.03 22.87 8.63
N ALA A 78 -0.01 22.92 9.95
CA ALA A 78 -1.19 22.89 10.82
C ALA A 78 -1.40 24.27 11.49
N VAL A 79 -2.56 24.88 11.28
CA VAL A 79 -2.88 26.21 11.79
C VAL A 79 -4.13 26.14 12.66
N ASN A 80 -4.06 26.76 13.83
CA ASN A 80 -5.21 27.00 14.68
C ASN A 80 -5.28 28.51 15.01
N GLU A 81 -6.15 29.23 14.29
CA GLU A 81 -6.33 30.67 14.42
C GLU A 81 -6.93 31.06 15.78
N GLN A 82 -7.70 30.17 16.41
CA GLN A 82 -8.35 30.46 17.68
C GLN A 82 -7.32 30.66 18.81
N ILE A 83 -6.35 29.73 18.88
CA ILE A 83 -5.25 29.81 19.83
C ILE A 83 -4.06 30.60 19.28
N GLY A 84 -4.08 31.01 18.00
CA GLY A 84 -3.03 31.79 17.37
C GLY A 84 -1.69 31.05 17.27
N ILE A 85 -1.70 29.78 16.91
CA ILE A 85 -0.51 28.94 16.76
C ILE A 85 -0.50 28.30 15.38
N MET A 86 0.67 28.27 14.75
CA MET A 86 0.97 27.47 13.58
C MET A 86 2.09 26.48 13.91
N LEU A 87 1.92 25.24 13.48
CA LEU A 87 2.94 24.19 13.53
C LEU A 87 3.29 23.79 12.09
N GLU A 88 4.58 23.82 11.78
CA GLU A 88 5.10 23.38 10.50
C GLU A 88 6.02 22.19 10.75
N PHE A 89 5.70 21.05 10.14
CA PHE A 89 6.42 19.80 10.34
C PHE A 89 7.17 19.39 9.07
N ASP A 90 8.39 18.89 9.27
CA ASP A 90 9.08 18.05 8.30
C ASP A 90 9.28 16.66 8.93
N ASP A 91 8.81 15.62 8.26
CA ASP A 91 8.81 14.25 8.74
C ASP A 91 9.55 13.32 7.77
N ALA A 92 10.45 12.47 8.27
CA ALA A 92 11.12 11.45 7.48
C ALA A 92 11.35 10.18 8.30
N VAL A 93 11.33 9.02 7.64
CA VAL A 93 12.03 7.83 8.14
C VAL A 93 13.43 7.84 7.55
N ASP A 94 14.43 7.79 8.41
CA ASP A 94 15.84 7.83 8.01
C ASP A 94 16.21 6.60 7.16
N THR A 95 17.00 6.80 6.11
CA THR A 95 17.34 5.72 5.17
C THR A 95 18.41 4.76 5.67
N ASP A 96 19.22 5.16 6.67
CA ASP A 96 20.28 4.32 7.24
C ASP A 96 19.90 3.72 8.59
N PHE A 97 18.94 4.37 9.31
CA PHE A 97 18.50 3.98 10.64
C PHE A 97 17.00 3.80 10.72
N ASN A 98 16.55 2.85 11.52
CA ASN A 98 15.12 2.68 11.81
C ASN A 98 14.65 3.76 12.81
N VAL A 99 14.45 4.99 12.32
CA VAL A 99 14.03 6.12 13.13
C VAL A 99 13.13 7.06 12.34
N LEU A 100 12.00 7.42 12.95
CA LEU A 100 11.20 8.55 12.51
C LEU A 100 11.86 9.83 13.01
N LEU A 101 12.17 10.75 12.12
CA LEU A 101 12.66 12.08 12.38
C LEU A 101 11.53 13.09 12.16
N ARG A 102 11.31 14.00 13.09
CA ARG A 102 10.31 15.05 12.99
C ARG A 102 10.90 16.38 13.44
N THR A 103 10.91 17.37 12.58
CA THR A 103 11.23 18.77 12.93
C THR A 103 9.94 19.56 12.97
N ILE A 104 9.73 20.35 14.02
CA ILE A 104 8.52 21.12 14.25
C ILE A 104 8.89 22.59 14.45
N HIS A 105 8.47 23.46 13.54
CA HIS A 105 8.51 24.90 13.77
C HIS A 105 7.22 25.32 14.46
N VAL A 106 7.33 25.79 15.69
CA VAL A 106 6.23 26.32 16.49
C VAL A 106 6.21 27.85 16.35
N VAL A 107 5.17 28.40 15.75
CA VAL A 107 5.06 29.81 15.43
C VAL A 107 3.94 30.45 16.25
N ASN A 108 4.26 31.51 16.96
CA ASN A 108 3.28 32.37 17.63
C ASN A 108 2.70 33.36 16.61
N LEU A 109 1.41 33.27 16.32
CA LEU A 109 0.72 34.18 15.40
C LEU A 109 0.22 35.46 16.06
N ARG A 110 0.39 35.60 17.39
CA ARG A 110 -0.03 36.78 18.16
C ARG A 110 1.14 37.75 18.38
N PRO A 111 0.88 39.04 18.60
CA PRO A 111 1.93 40.02 18.79
C PRO A 111 2.59 39.96 20.19
N GLU A 112 1.96 39.30 21.18
CA GLU A 112 2.48 39.19 22.53
C GLU A 112 3.49 38.05 22.67
N THR A 113 4.46 38.18 23.58
CA THR A 113 5.31 37.07 24.03
C THR A 113 4.47 36.08 24.84
N ARG A 114 4.59 34.78 24.53
CA ARG A 114 3.75 33.75 25.12
C ARG A 114 4.58 32.55 25.60
N ASP A 115 4.17 31.97 26.74
CA ASP A 115 4.61 30.63 27.17
C ASP A 115 3.83 29.58 26.33
N VAL A 116 4.53 28.87 25.49
CA VAL A 116 3.97 27.82 24.63
C VAL A 116 4.63 26.51 25.01
N ARG A 117 3.82 25.45 25.23
CA ARG A 117 4.33 24.14 25.61
C ARG A 117 3.87 23.13 24.56
N LEU A 118 4.83 22.53 23.89
CA LEU A 118 4.58 21.48 22.90
C LEU A 118 4.65 20.11 23.58
N PHE A 119 3.62 19.30 23.38
CA PHE A 119 3.51 17.94 23.89
C PHE A 119 3.59 16.91 22.76
N MET A 120 4.43 15.90 22.95
CA MET A 120 4.54 14.74 22.08
C MET A 120 4.12 13.51 22.88
N HIS A 121 3.01 12.89 22.50
CA HIS A 121 2.47 11.71 23.15
C HIS A 121 2.76 10.46 22.31
N GLN A 122 3.12 9.36 22.96
CA GLN A 122 3.40 8.07 22.35
C GLN A 122 2.53 6.99 23.02
N ALA A 123 1.73 6.28 22.24
CA ALA A 123 0.94 5.13 22.70
C ALA A 123 1.23 3.93 21.82
N PHE A 124 1.58 2.81 22.43
CA PHE A 124 1.89 1.58 21.72
C PHE A 124 1.03 0.41 22.20
N ILE A 125 0.80 -0.53 21.28
CA ILE A 125 0.49 -1.92 21.57
C ILE A 125 1.55 -2.73 20.84
N ILE A 126 2.62 -3.08 21.55
CA ILE A 126 3.82 -3.63 20.93
C ILE A 126 3.57 -5.06 20.47
N GLY A 127 3.76 -5.30 19.16
CA GLY A 127 3.48 -6.55 18.47
C GLY A 127 2.00 -6.76 18.18
N ASP A 128 1.69 -7.76 17.36
CA ASP A 128 0.32 -8.01 16.85
C ASP A 128 -0.63 -8.65 17.87
N SER A 129 -0.16 -9.00 19.08
CA SER A 129 -0.93 -9.87 19.99
C SER A 129 -1.95 -9.14 20.85
N GLY A 130 -1.98 -7.82 20.86
CA GLY A 130 -2.89 -7.04 21.70
C GLY A 130 -2.72 -7.28 23.21
N SER A 131 -1.65 -7.95 23.64
CA SER A 131 -1.40 -8.22 25.06
C SER A 131 -1.02 -6.93 25.79
N SER A 132 -1.36 -6.87 27.08
CA SER A 132 -1.09 -5.70 27.90
C SER A 132 0.11 -5.95 28.82
N THR A 133 1.24 -6.28 28.23
CA THR A 133 2.49 -6.60 28.93
C THR A 133 3.65 -5.76 28.45
N ASP A 134 3.35 -4.60 27.88
CA ASP A 134 4.36 -3.64 27.46
C ASP A 134 4.93 -2.91 28.68
N THR A 135 6.14 -2.39 28.55
CA THR A 135 6.78 -1.58 29.60
C THR A 135 7.24 -0.27 29.02
N VAL A 136 7.05 0.80 29.78
CA VAL A 136 7.63 2.12 29.50
C VAL A 136 8.52 2.56 30.65
N GLN A 137 9.68 3.12 30.32
CA GLN A 137 10.64 3.63 31.30
C GLN A 137 11.31 4.89 30.75
N VAL A 138 11.58 5.85 31.65
CA VAL A 138 12.41 7.02 31.34
C VAL A 138 13.84 6.70 31.69
N LEU A 139 14.76 7.01 30.78
CA LEU A 139 16.21 6.94 30.97
C LEU A 139 16.77 8.37 31.12
N PRO A 140 16.89 8.92 32.35
CA PRO A 140 17.26 10.33 32.54
C PRO A 140 18.66 10.67 32.00
N ASN A 141 19.61 9.75 32.11
CA ASN A 141 20.99 9.96 31.64
C ASN A 141 21.10 10.01 30.11
N ASP A 142 20.18 9.37 29.41
CA ASP A 142 20.13 9.38 27.94
C ASP A 142 19.06 10.35 27.42
N ASN A 143 18.27 11.03 28.29
CA ASN A 143 17.15 11.88 27.91
C ASN A 143 16.19 11.19 26.93
N ALA A 144 15.79 9.96 27.23
CA ALA A 144 14.95 9.16 26.37
C ALA A 144 13.83 8.44 27.15
N VAL A 145 12.69 8.27 26.52
CA VAL A 145 11.59 7.43 27.00
C VAL A 145 11.59 6.16 26.16
N ILE A 146 11.68 5.00 26.82
CA ILE A 146 11.78 3.71 26.16
C ILE A 146 10.52 2.91 26.37
N HIS A 147 9.89 2.50 25.27
CA HIS A 147 8.78 1.54 25.24
C HIS A 147 9.30 0.20 24.74
N TYR A 148 8.98 -0.91 25.41
CA TYR A 148 9.47 -2.20 24.94
C TYR A 148 8.59 -3.37 25.34
N ARG A 149 8.67 -4.43 24.52
CA ARG A 149 8.23 -5.79 24.80
C ARG A 149 9.07 -6.78 24.00
N GLY A 150 9.74 -7.70 24.71
CA GLY A 150 10.61 -8.69 24.06
C GLY A 150 11.66 -8.05 23.16
N ARG A 151 11.62 -8.41 21.88
CA ARG A 151 12.56 -7.90 20.85
C ARG A 151 11.99 -6.69 20.08
N ARG A 152 11.08 -5.94 20.65
CA ARG A 152 10.58 -4.69 20.07
C ARG A 152 10.81 -3.59 21.08
N VAL A 153 11.64 -2.64 20.69
CA VAL A 153 12.07 -1.53 21.54
C VAL A 153 11.93 -0.22 20.74
N PHE A 154 11.30 0.77 21.34
CA PHE A 154 11.13 2.10 20.78
C PHE A 154 11.69 3.13 21.73
N ALA A 155 12.49 4.08 21.21
CA ALA A 155 13.05 5.17 22.00
C ALA A 155 12.57 6.51 21.47
N ALA A 156 11.78 7.23 22.27
CA ALA A 156 11.32 8.57 21.98
C ALA A 156 12.20 9.61 22.68
N SER A 157 12.61 10.66 21.95
CA SER A 157 13.36 11.78 22.49
C SER A 157 13.22 13.02 21.61
N GLY A 158 13.77 14.16 22.05
CA GLY A 158 13.82 15.37 21.25
C GLY A 158 14.54 16.51 21.95
N GLN A 159 14.86 17.54 21.15
CA GLN A 159 15.59 18.73 21.58
C GLN A 159 14.97 19.99 20.98
N ILE A 160 14.95 21.08 21.75
CA ILE A 160 14.79 22.45 21.22
C ILE A 160 16.12 22.82 20.52
N ASP A 161 16.07 23.66 19.50
CA ASP A 161 17.28 24.22 18.89
C ASP A 161 18.20 24.81 19.99
N GLY A 162 19.48 24.51 19.90
CA GLY A 162 20.46 24.81 20.96
C GLY A 162 20.74 23.65 21.91
N GLY A 163 20.10 22.47 21.72
CA GLY A 163 20.44 21.21 22.38
C GLY A 163 19.75 20.96 23.72
N LYS A 164 18.78 21.79 24.13
CA LYS A 164 17.99 21.54 25.35
C LYS A 164 16.95 20.46 25.09
N PHE A 165 17.03 19.34 25.82
CA PHE A 165 16.08 18.24 25.75
C PHE A 165 14.71 18.64 26.33
N PHE A 166 13.72 17.74 26.15
CA PHE A 166 12.42 17.87 26.81
C PHE A 166 12.61 18.08 28.33
N ASP A 167 11.74 18.86 28.92
CA ASP A 167 11.92 19.32 30.32
C ASP A 167 11.03 18.58 31.32
N GLN A 168 9.91 18.01 30.86
CA GLN A 168 9.06 17.14 31.65
C GLN A 168 8.58 15.95 30.85
N TYR A 169 8.11 14.94 31.57
CA TYR A 169 7.57 13.70 31.00
C TYR A 169 6.51 13.08 31.90
N ALA A 170 5.67 12.25 31.33
CA ALA A 170 4.75 11.37 32.06
C ALA A 170 4.72 10.01 31.40
N VAL A 171 4.71 8.94 32.20
CA VAL A 171 4.42 7.59 31.74
C VAL A 171 3.24 7.03 32.53
N GLY A 172 2.37 6.26 31.87
CA GLY A 172 1.15 5.80 32.50
C GLY A 172 0.49 4.65 31.77
N VAL A 173 -0.70 4.31 32.21
CA VAL A 173 -1.57 3.29 31.62
C VAL A 173 -2.72 3.96 30.89
N PHE A 174 -3.11 3.45 29.73
CA PHE A 174 -4.26 3.95 28.97
C PHE A 174 -5.28 2.87 28.64
N GLY A 175 -6.55 3.29 28.47
CA GLY A 175 -7.64 2.42 28.08
C GLY A 175 -8.03 1.36 29.13
N ARG A 176 -7.71 1.57 30.41
CA ARG A 176 -8.04 0.70 31.53
C ARG A 176 -8.50 1.51 32.74
N GLU A 177 -9.48 0.99 33.48
CA GLU A 177 -9.97 1.57 34.76
C GLU A 177 -10.32 3.05 34.64
N GLY A 178 -10.88 3.49 33.51
CA GLY A 178 -11.23 4.87 33.24
C GLY A 178 -10.05 5.80 32.89
N ARG A 179 -8.82 5.28 32.84
CA ARG A 179 -7.64 6.05 32.45
C ARG A 179 -7.58 6.19 30.93
N GLU A 180 -7.61 7.41 30.44
CA GLU A 180 -7.58 7.69 29.00
C GLU A 180 -6.16 7.70 28.41
N GLY A 181 -5.16 8.05 29.22
CA GLY A 181 -3.74 8.12 28.84
C GLY A 181 -3.04 9.35 29.40
N THR A 182 -1.70 9.36 29.32
CA THR A 182 -0.84 10.43 29.83
C THR A 182 -1.01 11.77 29.10
N TYR A 183 -1.65 11.79 27.94
CA TYR A 183 -1.99 13.04 27.25
C TYR A 183 -2.97 13.92 28.08
N ARG A 184 -3.72 13.32 29.02
CA ARG A 184 -4.58 14.05 29.97
C ARG A 184 -3.79 14.76 31.06
N ASP A 185 -2.59 14.29 31.37
CA ASP A 185 -1.69 14.96 32.33
C ASP A 185 -1.27 16.36 31.84
N ALA A 186 -1.31 16.58 30.52
CA ALA A 186 -0.99 17.86 29.90
C ALA A 186 -2.09 18.94 30.01
N ASP A 187 -3.26 18.67 30.58
CA ASP A 187 -4.41 19.57 30.57
C ASP A 187 -4.13 20.91 31.30
N ASP A 188 -3.30 20.89 32.35
CA ASP A 188 -2.84 22.11 33.06
C ASP A 188 -1.48 22.67 32.53
N GLY A 189 -0.92 22.00 31.52
CA GLY A 189 0.36 22.37 30.92
C GLY A 189 1.59 21.76 31.61
N GLU A 190 1.43 21.03 32.71
CA GLU A 190 2.50 20.33 33.43
C GLU A 190 2.42 18.81 33.25
N LEU A 191 3.50 18.07 33.49
CA LEU A 191 3.55 16.63 33.49
C LEU A 191 4.09 16.10 34.83
N SER A 192 3.58 14.98 35.29
CA SER A 192 3.84 14.40 36.61
C SER A 192 5.27 13.93 36.87
N ASN A 193 6.10 13.80 35.85
CA ASN A 193 7.44 13.21 35.90
C ASN A 193 7.48 11.76 36.44
N SER A 194 6.40 11.00 36.20
CA SER A 194 6.39 9.55 36.47
C SER A 194 7.38 8.83 35.56
N THR A 195 8.11 7.81 36.10
CA THR A 195 9.33 7.30 35.44
C THR A 195 9.21 5.90 34.87
N ALA A 196 8.25 5.08 35.33
CA ALA A 196 8.07 3.71 34.86
C ALA A 196 6.64 3.26 35.03
N GLU A 197 6.16 2.45 34.08
CA GLU A 197 4.86 1.81 34.12
C GLU A 197 4.88 0.50 33.32
N HIS A 198 3.94 -0.40 33.64
CA HIS A 198 3.81 -1.70 33.01
C HIS A 198 2.36 -2.02 32.68
N GLY A 199 2.11 -2.62 31.52
CA GLY A 199 0.77 -3.00 31.08
C GLY A 199 0.44 -2.48 29.69
N ARG A 200 -0.71 -1.83 29.52
CA ARG A 200 -1.07 -1.06 28.34
C ARG A 200 -0.63 0.39 28.56
N VAL A 201 0.57 0.69 28.11
CA VAL A 201 1.32 1.89 28.54
C VAL A 201 1.48 2.94 27.44
N ASP A 202 1.50 4.19 27.87
CA ASP A 202 1.78 5.35 27.03
C ASP A 202 2.76 6.30 27.72
N SER A 203 3.20 7.32 26.99
CA SER A 203 4.03 8.39 27.52
C SER A 203 3.72 9.71 26.85
N THR A 204 4.04 10.80 27.55
CA THR A 204 4.04 12.17 27.02
C THR A 204 5.33 12.88 27.41
N ILE A 205 5.96 13.61 26.49
CA ILE A 205 7.10 14.49 26.77
C ILE A 205 6.75 15.92 26.40
N ARG A 206 7.33 16.90 27.12
CA ARG A 206 7.06 18.32 26.96
C ARG A 206 8.29 19.11 26.55
N PHE A 207 8.08 20.12 25.69
CA PHE A 207 9.06 21.14 25.33
C PHE A 207 8.48 22.52 25.70
N LYS A 208 9.09 23.19 26.65
CA LYS A 208 8.67 24.54 27.07
C LYS A 208 9.37 25.59 26.23
N LEU A 209 8.58 26.45 25.58
CA LEU A 209 9.04 27.47 24.65
C LEU A 209 8.53 28.84 25.11
N GLU A 210 9.40 29.84 25.11
CA GLU A 210 9.03 31.24 25.26
C GLU A 210 9.13 31.91 23.89
N LEU A 211 7.98 32.23 23.27
CA LEU A 211 7.91 32.75 21.92
C LEU A 211 7.56 34.22 21.94
N ALA A 212 8.45 35.05 21.42
CA ALA A 212 8.16 36.49 21.19
C ALA A 212 6.93 36.64 20.27
N GLY A 213 6.36 37.85 20.27
CA GLY A 213 5.29 38.16 19.33
C GLY A 213 5.72 37.91 17.88
N HIS A 214 4.94 37.16 17.15
CA HIS A 214 5.27 36.66 15.79
C HIS A 214 6.58 35.88 15.68
N GLY A 215 7.15 35.42 16.81
CA GLY A 215 8.36 34.63 16.89
C GLY A 215 8.09 33.15 16.72
N SER A 216 9.17 32.39 16.55
CA SER A 216 9.12 30.92 16.41
C SER A 216 10.26 30.22 17.14
N ALA A 217 10.08 28.95 17.42
CA ALA A 217 11.14 28.05 17.88
C ALA A 217 11.04 26.72 17.13
N ARG A 218 12.16 26.01 17.04
CA ARG A 218 12.23 24.71 16.44
C ARG A 218 12.41 23.64 17.51
N VAL A 219 11.60 22.58 17.39
CA VAL A 219 11.72 21.35 18.18
C VAL A 219 12.05 20.22 17.23
N ASN A 220 13.08 19.47 17.55
CA ASN A 220 13.50 18.27 16.84
C ASN A 220 13.13 17.06 17.69
N TYR A 221 12.26 16.21 17.17
CA TYR A 221 11.77 14.99 17.81
C TYR A 221 12.19 13.77 16.98
N TRP A 222 12.45 12.65 17.63
CA TRP A 222 12.69 11.39 16.95
C TRP A 222 12.15 10.20 17.75
N LEU A 223 11.77 9.15 16.98
CA LEU A 223 11.32 7.87 17.50
C LEU A 223 12.12 6.76 16.83
N ALA A 224 13.10 6.21 17.55
CA ALA A 224 13.91 5.11 17.07
C ALA A 224 13.23 3.77 17.35
N ALA A 225 13.32 2.82 16.41
CA ALA A 225 12.83 1.45 16.52
C ALA A 225 14.01 0.46 16.42
N GLY A 226 13.98 -0.59 17.22
CA GLY A 226 15.03 -1.61 17.21
C GLY A 226 14.62 -2.90 17.92
N THR A 227 15.51 -3.88 17.86
CA THR A 227 15.31 -5.21 18.45
C THR A 227 15.93 -5.34 19.85
N SER A 228 16.61 -4.30 20.32
CA SER A 228 17.25 -4.23 21.63
C SER A 228 17.43 -2.79 22.11
N LEU A 229 17.54 -2.61 23.42
CA LEU A 229 17.86 -1.32 24.02
C LEU A 229 19.19 -0.75 23.50
N ARG A 230 20.21 -1.61 23.32
CA ARG A 230 21.50 -1.21 22.77
C ARG A 230 21.37 -0.58 21.37
N GLU A 231 20.54 -1.17 20.52
CA GLU A 231 20.33 -0.71 19.15
C GLU A 231 19.64 0.67 19.13
N VAL A 232 18.54 0.84 19.85
CA VAL A 232 17.82 2.13 19.85
C VAL A 232 18.63 3.25 20.49
N LEU A 233 19.43 2.96 21.53
CA LEU A 233 20.33 3.95 22.12
C LEU A 233 21.52 4.29 21.21
N TYR A 234 22.00 3.33 20.40
CA TYR A 234 22.98 3.60 19.36
C TYR A 234 22.43 4.58 18.33
N ILE A 235 21.19 4.33 17.82
CA ILE A 235 20.50 5.23 16.88
C ILE A 235 20.32 6.60 17.51
N HIS A 236 19.79 6.67 18.72
CA HIS A 236 19.56 7.91 19.47
C HIS A 236 20.86 8.77 19.59
N LYS A 237 21.97 8.16 19.99
CA LYS A 237 23.28 8.84 20.09
C LYS A 237 23.80 9.34 18.73
N ASN A 238 23.53 8.60 17.66
CA ASN A 238 23.87 9.03 16.30
C ASN A 238 23.07 10.26 15.86
N ILE A 239 21.75 10.31 16.16
CA ILE A 239 20.93 11.47 15.85
C ILE A 239 21.45 12.73 16.57
N ILE A 240 21.82 12.61 17.84
CA ILE A 240 22.39 13.72 18.62
C ILE A 240 23.73 14.19 18.03
N SER A 241 24.64 13.24 17.75
CA SER A 241 26.00 13.57 17.30
C SER A 241 26.07 14.12 15.88
N GLN A 242 25.22 13.64 14.97
CA GLN A 242 25.20 14.05 13.58
C GLN A 242 24.26 15.21 13.28
N THR A 243 23.38 15.56 14.21
CA THR A 243 22.23 16.47 14.07
C THR A 243 21.11 15.93 13.17
N ILE A 244 19.88 16.21 13.55
CA ILE A 244 18.70 15.78 12.78
C ILE A 244 18.69 16.35 11.35
N HIS A 245 19.19 17.58 11.19
CA HIS A 245 19.26 18.26 9.89
C HIS A 245 20.13 17.49 8.88
N LYS A 246 21.33 17.05 9.29
CA LYS A 246 22.18 16.23 8.42
C LYS A 246 21.54 14.89 8.04
N ARG A 247 20.73 14.33 8.93
CA ARG A 247 20.00 13.08 8.65
C ARG A 247 18.89 13.31 7.64
N PHE A 248 18.17 14.44 7.71
CA PHE A 248 17.20 14.85 6.66
C PHE A 248 17.89 15.05 5.31
N GLU A 249 19.05 15.71 5.28
CA GLU A 249 19.83 15.88 4.04
C GLU A 249 20.27 14.54 3.44
N ALA A 250 20.75 13.61 4.27
CA ALA A 250 21.16 12.27 3.84
C ALA A 250 19.96 11.49 3.25
N THR A 251 18.82 11.51 3.93
CA THR A 251 17.57 10.89 3.47
C THR A 251 17.10 11.51 2.15
N ALA A 252 17.07 12.83 2.03
CA ALA A 252 16.71 13.52 0.78
C ALA A 252 17.66 13.16 -0.36
N LYS A 253 18.97 13.07 -0.09
CA LYS A 253 19.97 12.67 -1.09
C LYS A 253 19.74 11.25 -1.57
N TRP A 254 19.45 10.32 -0.67
CA TRP A 254 19.15 8.93 -1.02
C TRP A 254 17.93 8.84 -1.94
N TRP A 255 16.82 9.50 -1.58
CA TRP A 255 15.60 9.51 -2.39
C TRP A 255 15.82 10.11 -3.78
N ARG A 256 16.55 11.23 -3.89
CA ARG A 256 16.90 11.83 -5.21
C ARG A 256 17.74 10.89 -6.08
N LEU A 257 18.61 10.09 -5.45
CA LEU A 257 19.41 9.08 -6.18
C LEU A 257 18.52 7.93 -6.65
N TRP A 258 17.69 7.40 -5.76
CA TRP A 258 16.77 6.31 -6.09
C TRP A 258 15.76 6.72 -7.18
N LEU A 259 15.25 7.95 -7.17
CA LEU A 259 14.30 8.46 -8.14
C LEU A 259 14.89 8.75 -9.54
N ARG A 260 16.19 8.63 -9.76
CA ARG A 260 16.82 8.94 -11.08
C ARG A 260 16.14 8.26 -12.27
N PRO A 261 15.80 6.96 -12.26
CA PRO A 261 15.10 6.33 -13.37
C PRO A 261 13.72 6.95 -13.63
N ALA A 262 12.91 7.13 -12.59
CA ALA A 262 11.59 7.74 -12.70
C ALA A 262 11.65 9.19 -13.19
N LYS A 263 12.63 9.98 -12.74
CA LYS A 263 12.85 11.37 -13.20
C LYS A 263 13.18 11.46 -14.68
N LYS A 264 14.00 10.53 -15.19
CA LYS A 264 14.30 10.46 -16.63
C LYS A 264 13.03 10.24 -17.45
N VAL A 265 12.13 9.38 -16.96
CA VAL A 265 10.83 9.13 -17.59
C VAL A 265 9.89 10.33 -17.43
N ALA A 266 9.84 10.94 -16.24
CA ALA A 266 8.98 12.08 -15.93
C ALA A 266 9.23 13.30 -16.84
N GLN A 267 10.41 13.45 -17.44
CA GLN A 267 10.68 14.51 -18.43
C GLN A 267 9.77 14.42 -19.66
N ARG A 268 9.29 13.20 -20.00
CA ARG A 268 8.38 12.92 -21.12
C ARG A 268 6.91 12.96 -20.70
N VAL A 269 6.63 12.96 -19.41
CA VAL A 269 5.26 13.04 -18.85
C VAL A 269 4.76 14.48 -18.97
N LYS A 270 3.47 14.64 -19.25
CA LYS A 270 2.82 15.97 -19.28
C LYS A 270 3.05 16.71 -17.95
N PRO A 271 3.34 18.02 -18.00
CA PRO A 271 3.72 18.79 -16.80
C PRO A 271 2.75 18.65 -15.62
N GLU A 272 1.45 18.62 -15.90
CA GLU A 272 0.38 18.52 -14.90
C GLU A 272 0.39 17.20 -14.10
N TYR A 273 0.99 16.12 -14.62
CA TYR A 273 1.03 14.81 -13.94
C TYR A 273 2.39 14.48 -13.33
N ARG A 274 3.45 15.26 -13.63
CA ARG A 274 4.83 14.92 -13.23
C ARG A 274 4.96 14.72 -11.73
N GLN A 275 4.39 15.63 -10.94
CA GLN A 275 4.51 15.55 -9.49
C GLN A 275 3.73 14.34 -8.93
N ALA A 276 2.51 14.10 -9.41
CA ALA A 276 1.71 12.94 -9.03
C ALA A 276 2.43 11.63 -9.42
N PHE A 277 3.02 11.55 -10.61
CA PHE A 277 3.81 10.42 -11.08
C PHE A 277 5.01 10.13 -10.16
N ILE A 278 5.78 11.15 -9.76
CA ILE A 278 6.92 11.00 -8.85
C ILE A 278 6.45 10.59 -7.46
N ASN A 279 5.40 11.24 -6.93
CA ASN A 279 4.84 10.91 -5.62
C ASN A 279 4.31 9.47 -5.57
N SER A 280 3.55 9.05 -6.58
CA SER A 280 3.08 7.66 -6.71
C SER A 280 4.24 6.67 -6.75
N THR A 281 5.33 7.00 -7.47
CA THR A 281 6.54 6.15 -7.49
C THR A 281 7.18 6.01 -6.11
N MET A 282 7.27 7.10 -5.33
CA MET A 282 7.75 7.06 -3.95
C MET A 282 6.84 6.22 -3.05
N LEU A 283 5.52 6.38 -3.20
CA LEU A 283 4.53 5.61 -2.45
C LEU A 283 4.64 4.10 -2.74
N LEU A 284 4.82 3.68 -4.00
CA LEU A 284 5.08 2.27 -4.31
C LEU A 284 6.33 1.77 -3.59
N LYS A 285 7.45 2.51 -3.66
CA LYS A 285 8.69 2.12 -2.96
C LYS A 285 8.49 1.99 -1.45
N ALA A 286 7.70 2.88 -0.85
CA ALA A 286 7.41 2.86 0.58
C ALA A 286 6.68 1.60 1.07
N HIS A 287 5.98 0.89 0.16
CA HIS A 287 5.23 -0.34 0.45
C HIS A 287 5.99 -1.63 0.09
N ILE A 288 7.24 -1.52 -0.31
CA ILE A 288 8.11 -2.66 -0.61
C ILE A 288 9.02 -2.91 0.59
N ASP A 289 8.95 -4.10 1.20
CA ASP A 289 9.90 -4.53 2.23
C ASP A 289 11.27 -4.86 1.60
N LYS A 290 12.35 -4.60 2.33
CA LYS A 290 13.71 -4.87 1.83
C LYS A 290 13.96 -6.35 1.51
N ARG A 291 13.13 -7.27 2.01
CA ARG A 291 13.22 -8.73 1.77
C ARG A 291 12.33 -9.18 0.61
N GLY A 292 11.65 -8.24 -0.07
CA GLY A 292 10.93 -8.44 -1.31
C GLY A 292 9.41 -8.53 -1.24
N ALA A 293 8.80 -8.57 -0.07
CA ALA A 293 7.34 -8.48 0.04
C ALA A 293 6.84 -7.10 -0.40
N VAL A 294 5.72 -7.06 -1.11
CA VAL A 294 5.04 -5.83 -1.52
C VAL A 294 3.64 -5.86 -0.93
N ILE A 295 3.33 -4.96 -0.02
CA ILE A 295 2.01 -4.92 0.62
C ILE A 295 1.02 -4.07 -0.18
N ALA A 296 -0.26 -4.44 -0.13
CA ALA A 296 -1.31 -3.73 -0.87
C ALA A 296 -1.58 -2.33 -0.30
N SER A 297 -1.56 -2.19 1.02
CA SER A 297 -1.73 -0.91 1.71
C SER A 297 -1.16 -0.95 3.12
N SER A 298 -0.67 0.18 3.60
CA SER A 298 -0.25 0.37 5.00
C SER A 298 -1.31 1.08 5.87
N ASP A 299 -2.47 1.38 5.32
CA ASP A 299 -3.57 1.98 6.07
C ASP A 299 -4.15 0.99 7.08
N GLY A 300 -3.86 1.20 8.37
CA GLY A 300 -4.34 0.37 9.47
C GLY A 300 -5.72 0.75 10.02
N GLU A 301 -6.45 1.69 9.40
CA GLU A 301 -7.74 2.19 9.93
C GLU A 301 -8.78 1.09 10.11
N ALA A 302 -8.80 0.08 9.24
CA ALA A 302 -9.73 -1.04 9.31
C ALA A 302 -9.64 -1.81 10.63
N LEU A 303 -8.44 -1.87 11.25
CA LEU A 303 -8.20 -2.51 12.54
C LEU A 303 -9.00 -1.86 13.69
N ASN A 304 -9.28 -0.57 13.59
CA ASN A 304 -10.11 0.14 14.57
C ASN A 304 -11.56 -0.36 14.61
N TYR A 305 -12.01 -0.99 13.55
CA TYR A 305 -13.35 -1.55 13.39
C TYR A 305 -13.35 -3.08 13.46
N GLN A 306 -12.28 -3.69 13.99
CA GLN A 306 -12.10 -5.15 14.08
C GLN A 306 -12.15 -5.84 12.69
N ARG A 307 -11.74 -5.14 11.64
CA ARG A 307 -11.57 -5.65 10.28
C ARG A 307 -10.09 -5.85 10.00
N ASP A 308 -9.77 -6.82 9.14
CA ASP A 308 -8.39 -7.05 8.73
C ASP A 308 -7.86 -5.89 7.88
N ALA A 309 -6.59 -5.53 8.08
CA ALA A 309 -5.91 -4.51 7.27
C ALA A 309 -5.43 -5.10 5.94
N TYR A 310 -5.09 -4.22 4.99
CA TYR A 310 -4.51 -4.63 3.70
C TYR A 310 -2.97 -4.69 3.74
N ALA A 311 -2.40 -4.78 4.93
CA ALA A 311 -0.95 -4.86 5.14
C ALA A 311 -0.39 -6.27 4.89
N TYR A 312 -0.79 -6.87 3.77
CA TYR A 312 -0.34 -8.18 3.29
C TYR A 312 0.21 -8.07 1.88
N CYS A 313 1.02 -9.05 1.50
CA CYS A 313 1.51 -9.25 0.15
C CYS A 313 0.57 -10.22 -0.59
N TRP A 314 -0.26 -9.69 -1.49
CA TRP A 314 -0.89 -10.48 -2.55
C TRP A 314 0.08 -10.54 -3.72
N PRO A 315 0.50 -11.72 -4.17
CA PRO A 315 1.41 -11.84 -5.31
C PRO A 315 0.90 -11.12 -6.57
N ARG A 316 -0.39 -11.19 -6.87
CA ARG A 316 -1.04 -10.47 -7.99
C ARG A 316 -0.90 -8.95 -7.86
N ASP A 317 -1.28 -8.36 -6.72
CA ASP A 317 -1.14 -6.92 -6.46
C ASP A 317 0.31 -6.47 -6.61
N SER A 318 1.23 -7.29 -6.10
CA SER A 318 2.67 -7.06 -6.23
C SER A 318 3.14 -7.01 -7.68
N VAL A 319 2.56 -7.84 -8.55
CA VAL A 319 2.83 -7.82 -10.00
C VAL A 319 2.46 -6.47 -10.62
N TYR A 320 1.27 -5.95 -10.30
CA TYR A 320 0.85 -4.63 -10.78
C TYR A 320 1.74 -3.51 -10.26
N VAL A 321 2.15 -3.58 -9.00
CA VAL A 321 3.08 -2.61 -8.39
C VAL A 321 4.45 -2.65 -9.06
N LEU A 322 4.98 -3.82 -9.33
CA LEU A 322 6.32 -3.99 -9.89
C LEU A 322 6.38 -3.73 -11.40
N TRP A 323 5.29 -3.93 -12.14
CA TRP A 323 5.27 -3.74 -13.58
C TRP A 323 5.74 -2.34 -14.02
N PRO A 324 5.17 -1.23 -13.52
CA PRO A 324 5.66 0.10 -13.85
C PRO A 324 7.10 0.35 -13.37
N LEU A 325 7.50 -0.21 -12.22
CA LEU A 325 8.86 -0.09 -11.71
C LEU A 325 9.87 -0.78 -12.64
N ILE A 326 9.57 -2.00 -13.10
CA ILE A 326 10.38 -2.73 -14.10
C ILE A 326 10.49 -1.92 -15.40
N ARG A 327 9.39 -1.35 -15.86
CA ARG A 327 9.35 -0.52 -17.07
C ARG A 327 10.28 0.70 -16.97
N MET A 328 10.39 1.29 -15.78
CA MET A 328 11.29 2.41 -15.49
C MET A 328 12.74 1.98 -15.23
N GLY A 329 13.02 0.69 -15.01
CA GLY A 329 14.37 0.16 -14.80
C GLY A 329 14.75 -0.13 -13.35
N TYR A 330 13.77 -0.25 -12.44
CA TYR A 330 13.98 -0.68 -11.06
C TYR A 330 14.06 -2.21 -11.00
N ILE A 331 15.28 -2.74 -11.12
CA ILE A 331 15.54 -4.18 -11.25
C ILE A 331 15.64 -4.87 -9.89
N GLU A 332 16.21 -4.18 -8.90
CA GLU A 332 16.45 -4.74 -7.56
C GLU A 332 15.15 -5.09 -6.83
N GLU A 333 14.14 -4.21 -6.91
CA GLU A 333 12.84 -4.42 -6.31
C GLU A 333 12.16 -5.68 -6.87
N ALA A 334 12.21 -5.84 -8.19
CA ALA A 334 11.65 -7.02 -8.88
C ALA A 334 12.39 -8.31 -8.51
N TYR A 335 13.73 -8.25 -8.48
CA TYR A 335 14.56 -9.38 -8.07
C TYR A 335 14.22 -9.86 -6.66
N ASN A 336 14.15 -8.95 -5.70
CA ASN A 336 13.83 -9.26 -4.32
C ASN A 336 12.43 -9.87 -4.17
N PHE A 337 11.45 -9.39 -4.95
CA PHE A 337 10.10 -9.96 -4.98
C PHE A 337 10.09 -11.37 -5.56
N PHE A 338 10.78 -11.66 -6.66
CA PHE A 338 10.85 -13.02 -7.20
C PHE A 338 11.54 -13.99 -6.23
N ASP A 339 12.56 -13.52 -5.49
CA ASP A 339 13.17 -14.34 -4.45
C ASP A 339 12.21 -14.57 -3.26
N PHE A 340 11.40 -13.59 -2.90
CA PHE A 340 10.31 -13.76 -1.93
C PHE A 340 9.31 -14.81 -2.41
N CYS A 341 8.81 -14.72 -3.64
CA CYS A 341 7.88 -15.71 -4.21
C CYS A 341 8.49 -17.12 -4.25
N ARG A 342 9.76 -17.24 -4.66
CA ARG A 342 10.48 -18.52 -4.66
C ARG A 342 10.54 -19.17 -3.28
N ARG A 343 10.75 -18.38 -2.22
CA ARG A 343 10.76 -18.86 -0.82
C ARG A 343 9.37 -19.21 -0.30
N ALA A 344 8.34 -18.50 -0.77
CA ALA A 344 6.96 -18.70 -0.37
C ALA A 344 6.22 -19.78 -1.20
N LEU A 345 6.82 -20.22 -2.31
CA LEU A 345 6.21 -21.19 -3.22
C LEU A 345 5.90 -22.50 -2.53
N SER A 346 4.68 -23.00 -2.70
CA SER A 346 4.30 -24.30 -2.16
C SER A 346 5.09 -25.45 -2.84
N PRO A 347 5.28 -26.59 -2.16
CA PRO A 347 5.89 -27.77 -2.81
C PRO A 347 5.15 -28.28 -4.06
N LYS A 348 3.89 -27.87 -4.24
CA LYS A 348 3.07 -28.19 -5.42
C LYS A 348 3.19 -27.18 -6.55
N GLY A 349 3.97 -26.11 -6.40
CA GLY A 349 4.24 -25.10 -7.42
C GLY A 349 3.23 -23.95 -7.51
N TYR A 350 2.36 -23.76 -6.53
CA TYR A 350 1.44 -22.61 -6.49
C TYR A 350 1.79 -21.64 -5.37
N LEU A 351 1.38 -20.40 -5.53
CA LEU A 351 1.35 -19.38 -4.49
C LEU A 351 -0.03 -19.38 -3.80
N SER A 352 -0.03 -19.14 -2.50
CA SER A 352 -1.26 -18.99 -1.71
C SER A 352 -1.87 -17.61 -1.91
N HIS A 353 -3.11 -17.44 -1.48
CA HIS A 353 -3.92 -16.24 -1.57
C HIS A 353 -3.15 -14.96 -1.20
N LYS A 354 -2.54 -14.91 -0.02
CA LYS A 354 -1.72 -13.78 0.43
C LYS A 354 -0.73 -14.20 1.50
N TYR A 355 0.27 -13.37 1.70
CA TYR A 355 1.36 -13.60 2.65
C TYR A 355 1.56 -12.40 3.56
N ARG A 356 2.07 -12.66 4.75
CA ARG A 356 2.69 -11.64 5.60
C ARG A 356 4.04 -11.23 5.00
N ALA A 357 4.55 -10.07 5.37
CA ALA A 357 5.82 -9.58 4.83
C ALA A 357 7.04 -10.46 5.20
N ASP A 358 6.93 -11.31 6.22
CA ASP A 358 7.95 -12.31 6.60
C ASP A 358 7.88 -13.62 5.78
N GLY A 359 6.89 -13.76 4.90
CA GLY A 359 6.65 -14.95 4.07
C GLY A 359 5.70 -15.98 4.70
N ALA A 360 5.24 -15.79 5.92
CA ALA A 360 4.19 -16.61 6.49
C ALA A 360 2.85 -16.38 5.77
N LEU A 361 1.92 -17.35 5.86
CA LEU A 361 0.58 -17.20 5.28
C LEU A 361 -0.16 -16.03 5.94
N GLY A 362 -0.78 -15.21 5.13
CA GLY A 362 -1.74 -14.20 5.58
C GLY A 362 -3.06 -14.83 6.02
N SER A 363 -3.86 -14.09 6.79
CA SER A 363 -5.22 -14.51 7.13
C SER A 363 -6.04 -14.69 5.84
N SER A 364 -6.85 -15.74 5.75
CA SER A 364 -7.67 -16.01 4.57
C SER A 364 -9.06 -16.45 4.98
N TRP A 365 -10.07 -15.96 4.26
CA TRP A 365 -11.47 -16.38 4.38
C TRP A 365 -11.85 -17.43 3.35
N HIS A 366 -10.93 -17.86 2.49
CA HIS A 366 -11.17 -18.87 1.47
C HIS A 366 -11.23 -20.28 2.12
N SER A 367 -12.26 -21.04 1.78
CA SER A 367 -12.49 -22.38 2.32
C SER A 367 -11.79 -23.47 1.52
N TYR A 368 -11.33 -24.53 2.18
CA TYR A 368 -10.90 -25.79 1.53
C TYR A 368 -12.07 -26.63 1.01
N VAL A 369 -13.27 -26.43 1.55
CA VAL A 369 -14.51 -27.07 1.08
C VAL A 369 -15.29 -26.04 0.29
N HIS A 370 -15.38 -26.26 -1.01
CA HIS A 370 -15.96 -25.29 -1.94
C HIS A 370 -17.47 -25.45 -2.11
N PRO A 371 -18.19 -24.43 -2.61
CA PRO A 371 -19.66 -24.48 -2.78
C PRO A 371 -20.13 -25.62 -3.71
N ASP A 372 -19.30 -26.06 -4.66
CA ASP A 372 -19.58 -27.18 -5.54
C ASP A 372 -19.34 -28.57 -4.91
N GLY A 373 -18.92 -28.62 -3.64
CA GLY A 373 -18.62 -29.82 -2.88
C GLY A 373 -17.21 -30.38 -3.12
N THR A 374 -16.38 -29.73 -3.90
CA THR A 374 -14.97 -30.15 -4.06
C THR A 374 -14.13 -29.75 -2.85
N VAL A 375 -13.04 -30.49 -2.62
CA VAL A 375 -12.06 -30.21 -1.57
C VAL A 375 -10.70 -30.01 -2.23
N SER A 376 -10.18 -28.79 -2.14
CA SER A 376 -8.88 -28.43 -2.69
C SER A 376 -8.27 -27.25 -1.94
N ALA A 377 -7.00 -26.92 -2.22
CA ALA A 377 -6.38 -25.74 -1.68
C ALA A 377 -7.19 -24.48 -2.07
N PRO A 378 -7.44 -23.55 -1.14
CA PRO A 378 -8.23 -22.33 -1.38
C PRO A 378 -7.38 -21.27 -2.06
N ILE A 379 -6.97 -21.54 -3.30
CA ILE A 379 -6.09 -20.66 -4.07
C ILE A 379 -6.87 -19.69 -4.93
N GLN A 380 -6.21 -18.59 -5.26
CA GLN A 380 -6.47 -17.78 -6.44
C GLN A 380 -5.39 -18.17 -7.47
N GLU A 381 -5.78 -18.81 -8.56
CA GLU A 381 -4.80 -19.35 -9.50
C GLU A 381 -4.02 -18.24 -10.23
N ASP A 382 -4.67 -17.10 -10.42
CA ASP A 382 -4.07 -15.90 -11.02
C ASP A 382 -2.91 -15.32 -10.19
N GLU A 383 -2.82 -15.56 -8.88
CA GLU A 383 -1.66 -15.20 -8.07
C GLU A 383 -0.37 -15.84 -8.59
N THR A 384 -0.44 -17.15 -8.89
CA THR A 384 0.70 -17.87 -9.45
C THR A 384 0.96 -17.48 -10.90
N ALA A 385 -0.10 -17.40 -11.69
CA ALA A 385 -0.01 -17.08 -13.12
C ALA A 385 0.56 -15.69 -13.38
N SER A 386 0.10 -14.67 -12.63
CA SER A 386 0.60 -13.29 -12.77
C SER A 386 2.10 -13.19 -12.47
N VAL A 387 2.57 -13.86 -11.41
CA VAL A 387 4.01 -13.85 -11.05
C VAL A 387 4.84 -14.52 -12.13
N LEU A 388 4.39 -15.66 -12.65
CA LEU A 388 5.07 -16.35 -13.74
C LEU A 388 5.14 -15.47 -15.00
N PHE A 389 4.02 -14.85 -15.37
CA PHE A 389 3.95 -13.94 -16.51
C PHE A 389 4.90 -12.75 -16.33
N LEU A 390 4.85 -12.07 -15.16
CA LEU A 390 5.73 -10.93 -14.89
C LEU A 390 7.20 -11.31 -14.94
N PHE A 391 7.58 -12.49 -14.42
CA PHE A 391 8.97 -12.93 -14.50
C PHE A 391 9.44 -13.06 -15.95
N CYS A 392 8.62 -13.64 -16.82
CA CYS A 392 8.94 -13.77 -18.25
C CYS A 392 9.12 -12.39 -18.90
N GLN A 393 8.25 -11.42 -18.58
CA GLN A 393 8.38 -10.04 -19.06
C GLN A 393 9.64 -9.35 -18.52
N PHE A 394 9.97 -9.58 -17.26
CA PHE A 394 11.17 -9.07 -16.62
C PHE A 394 12.45 -9.63 -17.28
N TYR A 395 12.47 -10.92 -17.52
CA TYR A 395 13.59 -11.55 -18.23
C TYR A 395 13.73 -11.02 -19.66
N ASN A 396 12.62 -10.94 -20.42
CA ASN A 396 12.63 -10.38 -21.78
C ASN A 396 13.20 -8.94 -21.81
N LYS A 397 12.97 -8.17 -20.75
CA LYS A 397 13.48 -6.80 -20.64
C LYS A 397 14.96 -6.73 -20.26
N THR A 398 15.42 -7.63 -19.40
CA THR A 398 16.78 -7.59 -18.84
C THR A 398 17.77 -8.42 -19.63
N GLY A 399 17.35 -9.54 -20.20
CA GLY A 399 18.22 -10.52 -20.86
C GLY A 399 19.26 -11.15 -19.91
N ASP A 400 19.02 -11.12 -18.60
CA ASP A 400 19.98 -11.57 -17.60
C ASP A 400 19.88 -13.09 -17.36
N ASP A 401 20.76 -13.84 -18.01
CA ASP A 401 20.83 -15.30 -17.89
C ASP A 401 21.13 -15.78 -16.46
N THR A 402 21.74 -14.94 -15.62
CA THR A 402 22.03 -15.33 -14.22
C THR A 402 20.73 -15.38 -13.41
N LEU A 403 19.79 -14.49 -13.69
CA LEU A 403 18.44 -14.51 -13.12
C LEU A 403 17.69 -15.75 -13.57
N LEU A 404 17.73 -16.03 -14.86
CA LEU A 404 17.06 -17.20 -15.41
C LEU A 404 17.61 -18.51 -14.82
N GLN A 405 18.93 -18.63 -14.72
CA GLN A 405 19.57 -19.80 -14.10
C GLN A 405 19.12 -19.99 -12.65
N ARG A 406 19.00 -18.90 -11.88
CA ARG A 406 18.60 -18.95 -10.47
C ARG A 406 17.15 -19.38 -10.28
N PHE A 407 16.24 -18.87 -11.10
CA PHE A 407 14.79 -19.02 -10.88
C PHE A 407 14.15 -20.13 -11.71
N TYR A 408 14.77 -20.60 -12.81
CA TYR A 408 14.14 -21.51 -13.75
C TYR A 408 13.65 -22.79 -13.09
N THR A 409 14.53 -23.59 -12.50
CA THR A 409 14.17 -24.87 -11.88
C THR A 409 13.50 -24.72 -10.52
N SER A 410 13.79 -23.61 -9.79
CA SER A 410 13.31 -23.42 -8.42
C SER A 410 11.97 -22.67 -8.32
N MET A 411 11.52 -22.02 -9.40
CA MET A 411 10.28 -21.24 -9.42
C MET A 411 9.49 -21.42 -10.73
N ILE A 412 10.11 -21.21 -11.90
CA ILE A 412 9.41 -21.17 -13.18
C ILE A 412 8.82 -22.55 -13.53
N VAL A 413 9.65 -23.59 -13.53
CA VAL A 413 9.20 -24.95 -13.84
C VAL A 413 8.11 -25.45 -12.89
N PRO A 414 8.25 -25.32 -11.55
CA PRO A 414 7.16 -25.70 -10.64
C PRO A 414 5.86 -24.95 -10.89
N MET A 415 5.91 -23.63 -11.10
CA MET A 415 4.71 -22.82 -11.36
C MET A 415 4.04 -23.22 -12.68
N ALA A 416 4.80 -23.30 -13.76
CA ALA A 416 4.26 -23.68 -15.08
C ALA A 416 3.67 -25.09 -15.08
N ASN A 417 4.32 -26.05 -14.42
CA ASN A 417 3.80 -27.42 -14.29
C ASN A 417 2.52 -27.47 -13.44
N PHE A 418 2.45 -26.67 -12.37
CA PHE A 418 1.23 -26.55 -11.58
C PHE A 418 0.08 -26.03 -12.45
N LEU A 419 0.24 -24.89 -13.11
CA LEU A 419 -0.78 -24.27 -13.96
C LEU A 419 -1.21 -25.22 -15.08
N ALA A 420 -0.28 -25.88 -15.76
CA ALA A 420 -0.57 -26.84 -16.82
C ALA A 420 -1.35 -28.07 -16.31
N SER A 421 -1.15 -28.49 -15.07
CA SER A 421 -1.86 -29.62 -14.45
C SER A 421 -3.20 -29.22 -13.80
N TYR A 422 -3.42 -27.94 -13.52
CA TYR A 422 -4.63 -27.45 -12.88
C TYR A 422 -5.75 -27.12 -13.89
N VAL A 423 -5.84 -27.89 -14.95
CA VAL A 423 -6.83 -27.76 -16.04
C VAL A 423 -7.85 -28.90 -15.97
N ASP A 424 -9.12 -28.60 -16.28
CA ASP A 424 -10.20 -29.59 -16.39
C ASP A 424 -10.16 -30.26 -17.79
N ASN A 425 -9.94 -31.57 -17.84
CA ASN A 425 -9.78 -32.34 -19.08
C ASN A 425 -11.01 -32.32 -20.00
N ARG A 426 -12.20 -31.93 -19.51
CA ARG A 426 -13.45 -31.92 -20.30
C ARG A 426 -13.68 -30.53 -20.94
N THR A 427 -13.28 -29.50 -20.24
CA THR A 427 -13.47 -28.11 -20.70
C THR A 427 -12.22 -27.50 -21.30
N HIS A 428 -11.03 -28.06 -21.02
CA HIS A 428 -9.72 -27.47 -21.33
C HIS A 428 -9.56 -26.06 -20.77
N LEU A 429 -10.33 -25.69 -19.73
CA LEU A 429 -10.18 -24.45 -18.99
C LEU A 429 -9.51 -24.73 -17.64
N PRO A 430 -8.91 -23.74 -16.98
CA PRO A 430 -8.46 -23.87 -15.60
C PRO A 430 -9.58 -24.43 -14.71
N LYS A 431 -9.22 -25.21 -13.70
CA LYS A 431 -10.20 -25.65 -12.68
C LYS A 431 -10.71 -24.44 -11.90
N PRO A 432 -11.88 -24.52 -11.24
CA PRO A 432 -12.34 -23.45 -10.40
C PRO A 432 -11.29 -23.05 -9.34
N SER A 433 -11.12 -21.75 -9.16
CA SER A 433 -10.36 -21.11 -8.08
C SER A 433 -11.13 -19.89 -7.59
N TYR A 434 -10.68 -19.24 -6.52
CA TYR A 434 -11.28 -17.97 -6.14
C TYR A 434 -10.96 -16.90 -7.17
N ASP A 435 -11.93 -16.01 -7.42
CA ASP A 435 -11.82 -14.95 -8.42
C ASP A 435 -10.89 -13.81 -7.97
N LEU A 436 -10.55 -12.94 -8.92
CA LEU A 436 -9.75 -11.73 -8.68
C LEU A 436 -10.26 -10.89 -7.50
N TRP A 437 -11.59 -10.86 -7.32
CA TRP A 437 -12.25 -10.05 -6.29
C TRP A 437 -12.37 -10.79 -4.94
N GLU A 438 -11.88 -12.04 -4.85
CA GLU A 438 -11.84 -12.87 -3.64
C GLU A 438 -13.23 -13.30 -3.13
N GLU A 439 -14.24 -13.27 -3.99
CA GLU A 439 -15.65 -13.47 -3.62
C GLU A 439 -16.21 -14.82 -4.06
N HIS A 440 -15.80 -15.33 -5.23
CA HIS A 440 -16.44 -16.48 -5.85
C HIS A 440 -15.43 -17.56 -6.26
N PHE A 441 -15.75 -18.83 -5.89
CA PHE A 441 -15.01 -20.00 -6.36
C PHE A 441 -15.60 -20.49 -7.68
N MET A 442 -14.91 -20.20 -8.81
CA MET A 442 -15.40 -20.48 -10.15
C MET A 442 -14.25 -20.42 -11.19
N VAL A 443 -14.54 -20.81 -12.43
CA VAL A 443 -13.65 -20.54 -13.57
C VAL A 443 -13.93 -19.14 -14.07
N THR A 444 -13.02 -18.19 -13.90
CA THR A 444 -13.22 -16.80 -14.36
C THR A 444 -12.51 -16.55 -15.69
N THR A 445 -13.03 -15.60 -16.45
CA THR A 445 -12.40 -15.14 -17.69
C THR A 445 -11.04 -14.50 -17.40
N TYR A 446 -10.93 -13.70 -16.34
CA TYR A 446 -9.67 -13.07 -15.93
C TYR A 446 -8.57 -14.09 -15.60
N THR A 447 -8.86 -15.05 -14.70
CA THR A 447 -7.90 -16.10 -14.32
C THR A 447 -7.51 -16.96 -15.51
N THR A 448 -8.49 -17.30 -16.37
CA THR A 448 -8.23 -18.07 -17.61
C THR A 448 -7.27 -17.34 -18.54
N ALA A 449 -7.46 -16.03 -18.72
CA ALA A 449 -6.58 -15.19 -19.54
C ALA A 449 -5.15 -15.13 -18.98
N THR A 450 -5.03 -14.93 -17.67
CA THR A 450 -3.74 -14.84 -17.00
C THR A 450 -2.96 -16.16 -17.07
N VAL A 451 -3.64 -17.30 -16.84
CA VAL A 451 -3.03 -18.64 -16.91
C VAL A 451 -2.55 -18.96 -18.33
N GLN A 452 -3.38 -18.69 -19.34
CA GLN A 452 -3.03 -18.89 -20.74
C GLN A 452 -1.78 -18.09 -21.11
N ALA A 453 -1.76 -16.80 -20.79
CA ALA A 453 -0.63 -15.92 -21.10
C ALA A 453 0.65 -16.32 -20.36
N ALA A 454 0.53 -16.73 -19.10
CA ALA A 454 1.66 -17.19 -18.29
C ALA A 454 2.29 -18.48 -18.85
N LEU A 455 1.48 -19.47 -19.21
CA LEU A 455 1.96 -20.72 -19.81
C LEU A 455 2.61 -20.48 -21.17
N PHE A 456 2.02 -19.61 -22.01
CA PHE A 456 2.60 -19.26 -23.30
C PHE A 456 3.95 -18.54 -23.15
N ALA A 457 4.05 -17.60 -22.22
CA ALA A 457 5.29 -16.89 -21.91
C ALA A 457 6.37 -17.82 -21.34
N ALA A 458 5.98 -18.76 -20.46
CA ALA A 458 6.88 -19.77 -19.91
C ALA A 458 7.38 -20.75 -20.97
N ALA A 459 6.51 -21.14 -21.92
CA ALA A 459 6.91 -22.00 -23.05
C ALA A 459 7.98 -21.32 -23.93
N ASN A 460 7.81 -20.02 -24.23
CA ASN A 460 8.81 -19.25 -24.97
C ASN A 460 10.14 -19.14 -24.19
N LEU A 461 10.08 -19.05 -22.87
CA LEU A 461 11.26 -19.04 -22.02
C LEU A 461 11.96 -20.41 -21.99
N ALA A 462 11.19 -21.51 -22.00
CA ALA A 462 11.70 -22.87 -22.09
C ALA A 462 12.44 -23.13 -23.42
N ASP A 463 11.91 -22.62 -24.54
CA ASP A 463 12.61 -22.67 -25.85
C ASP A 463 13.99 -22.02 -25.78
N GLN A 464 14.10 -20.86 -25.14
CA GLN A 464 15.39 -20.16 -24.99
C GLN A 464 16.37 -20.96 -24.11
N ARG A 465 15.84 -21.77 -23.18
CA ARG A 465 16.63 -22.67 -22.33
C ARG A 465 16.88 -24.04 -22.96
N ARG A 466 16.36 -24.31 -24.14
CA ARG A 466 16.38 -25.63 -24.83
C ARG A 466 15.70 -26.74 -24.01
N ASP A 467 14.70 -26.35 -23.20
CA ASP A 467 13.80 -27.29 -22.53
C ASP A 467 12.61 -27.60 -23.46
N GLU A 468 12.85 -28.45 -24.44
CA GLU A 468 11.85 -28.81 -25.46
C GLU A 468 10.60 -29.47 -24.84
N VAL A 469 10.77 -30.23 -23.77
CA VAL A 469 9.66 -30.92 -23.09
C VAL A 469 8.73 -29.91 -22.43
N GLY A 470 9.29 -28.98 -21.64
CA GLY A 470 8.53 -27.91 -21.03
C GLY A 470 7.87 -26.98 -22.05
N ALA A 471 8.62 -26.58 -23.08
CA ALA A 471 8.12 -25.70 -24.14
C ALA A 471 6.89 -26.28 -24.86
N VAL A 472 6.94 -27.54 -25.29
CA VAL A 472 5.83 -28.21 -25.97
C VAL A 472 4.64 -28.37 -25.01
N ALA A 473 4.87 -28.92 -23.82
CA ALA A 473 3.81 -29.20 -22.85
C ALA A 473 3.02 -27.92 -22.47
N TRP A 474 3.72 -26.86 -22.10
CA TRP A 474 3.07 -25.61 -21.64
C TRP A 474 2.40 -24.87 -22.78
N ARG A 475 2.99 -24.87 -24.00
CA ARG A 475 2.38 -24.24 -25.18
C ARG A 475 1.09 -24.94 -25.58
N THR A 476 1.07 -26.28 -25.63
CA THR A 476 -0.12 -27.06 -25.98
C THR A 476 -1.27 -26.72 -25.03
N VAL A 477 -1.01 -26.73 -23.71
CA VAL A 477 -2.05 -26.38 -22.72
C VAL A 477 -2.52 -24.94 -22.88
N ALA A 478 -1.62 -23.98 -23.13
CA ALA A 478 -2.00 -22.59 -23.35
C ALA A 478 -2.90 -22.41 -24.59
N GLU A 479 -2.60 -23.10 -25.68
CA GLU A 479 -3.41 -23.10 -26.92
C GLU A 479 -4.80 -23.73 -26.70
N ASP A 480 -4.87 -24.86 -26.00
CA ASP A 480 -6.14 -25.53 -25.65
C ASP A 480 -7.01 -24.62 -24.78
N ILE A 481 -6.43 -23.96 -23.77
CA ILE A 481 -7.13 -22.99 -22.92
C ILE A 481 -7.68 -21.84 -23.79
N LYS A 482 -6.86 -21.24 -24.65
CA LYS A 482 -7.27 -20.14 -25.52
C LYS A 482 -8.44 -20.52 -26.41
N GLN A 483 -8.36 -21.65 -27.10
CA GLN A 483 -9.43 -22.14 -27.97
C GLN A 483 -10.72 -22.42 -27.21
N SER A 484 -10.62 -22.99 -26.01
CA SER A 484 -11.79 -23.28 -25.19
C SER A 484 -12.42 -22.01 -24.61
N ALA A 485 -11.61 -21.04 -24.20
CA ALA A 485 -12.07 -19.75 -23.69
C ALA A 485 -12.86 -18.97 -24.74
N GLN A 486 -12.36 -18.91 -25.98
CA GLN A 486 -13.05 -18.25 -27.08
C GLN A 486 -14.45 -18.82 -27.36
N LYS A 487 -14.63 -20.13 -27.14
CA LYS A 487 -15.92 -20.81 -27.34
C LYS A 487 -16.88 -20.68 -26.16
N ARG A 488 -16.41 -20.50 -24.94
CA ARG A 488 -17.18 -20.66 -23.70
C ARG A 488 -17.35 -19.38 -22.89
N LEU A 489 -16.38 -18.45 -22.99
CA LEU A 489 -16.31 -17.27 -22.14
C LEU A 489 -16.75 -15.97 -22.82
N TYR A 490 -17.06 -16.02 -24.11
CA TYR A 490 -17.70 -14.92 -24.83
C TYR A 490 -19.13 -15.32 -25.21
N ASP A 491 -20.08 -14.40 -25.00
CA ASP A 491 -21.47 -14.58 -25.44
C ASP A 491 -21.74 -13.66 -26.64
N PRO A 492 -21.86 -14.21 -27.87
CA PRO A 492 -22.10 -13.41 -29.07
C PRO A 492 -23.50 -12.78 -29.12
N HIS A 493 -24.48 -13.29 -28.37
CA HIS A 493 -25.83 -12.71 -28.31
C HIS A 493 -25.84 -11.47 -27.41
N GLN A 494 -25.15 -11.53 -26.27
CA GLN A 494 -25.00 -10.39 -25.36
C GLN A 494 -23.87 -9.45 -25.79
N LYS A 495 -23.00 -9.89 -26.70
CA LYS A 495 -21.77 -9.20 -27.12
C LYS A 495 -20.89 -8.83 -25.91
N ALA A 496 -20.70 -9.78 -25.02
CA ALA A 496 -20.01 -9.56 -23.74
C ALA A 496 -19.18 -10.78 -23.34
N PHE A 497 -18.10 -10.55 -22.61
CA PHE A 497 -17.42 -11.60 -21.89
C PHE A 497 -18.20 -11.97 -20.64
N ARG A 498 -18.37 -13.25 -20.40
CA ARG A 498 -18.92 -13.79 -19.17
C ARG A 498 -17.96 -13.48 -18.02
N LYS A 499 -18.46 -13.25 -16.80
CA LYS A 499 -17.61 -13.28 -15.62
C LYS A 499 -16.85 -14.60 -15.55
N GLY A 500 -17.57 -15.71 -15.85
CA GLY A 500 -16.97 -17.03 -15.93
C GLY A 500 -17.99 -18.15 -15.97
N LEU A 501 -17.59 -19.31 -15.45
CA LEU A 501 -18.41 -20.52 -15.38
C LEU A 501 -18.43 -21.05 -13.94
N ARG A 502 -19.63 -21.22 -13.37
CA ARG A 502 -19.84 -21.85 -12.05
C ARG A 502 -19.93 -23.35 -12.18
N ARG A 503 -19.12 -24.09 -11.44
CA ARG A 503 -19.18 -25.55 -11.39
C ARG A 503 -20.28 -25.99 -10.45
N ASN A 504 -21.18 -26.85 -10.93
CA ASN A 504 -22.27 -27.43 -10.16
C ASN A 504 -21.80 -28.69 -9.40
N LYS A 505 -22.56 -29.11 -8.37
CA LYS A 505 -22.28 -30.33 -7.59
C LYS A 505 -22.23 -31.61 -8.43
N ASN A 506 -22.96 -31.66 -9.55
CA ASN A 506 -22.94 -32.77 -10.51
C ASN A 506 -21.76 -32.69 -11.49
N GLY A 507 -20.88 -31.69 -11.36
CA GLY A 507 -19.72 -31.48 -12.20
C GLY A 507 -20.00 -30.80 -13.55
N THR A 508 -21.23 -30.38 -13.83
CA THR A 508 -21.55 -29.54 -15.01
C THR A 508 -21.18 -28.08 -14.72
N TYR A 509 -21.16 -27.25 -15.77
CA TYR A 509 -20.86 -25.82 -15.66
C TYR A 509 -22.07 -25.00 -16.12
N THR A 510 -22.37 -23.93 -15.38
CA THR A 510 -23.38 -22.93 -15.71
C THR A 510 -22.67 -21.60 -15.95
N PRO A 511 -22.99 -20.87 -17.05
CA PRO A 511 -22.47 -19.53 -17.29
C PRO A 511 -22.84 -18.56 -16.17
N ASP A 512 -21.91 -17.66 -15.85
CA ASP A 512 -22.13 -16.45 -15.07
C ASP A 512 -21.97 -15.26 -16.01
N ASP A 513 -23.09 -14.69 -16.41
CA ASP A 513 -23.18 -13.62 -17.41
C ASP A 513 -23.14 -12.21 -16.79
N THR A 514 -22.78 -12.10 -15.50
CA THR A 514 -22.53 -10.80 -14.84
C THR A 514 -21.45 -10.04 -15.62
N LEU A 515 -21.73 -8.79 -15.97
CA LEU A 515 -20.70 -7.93 -16.57
C LEU A 515 -19.65 -7.58 -15.51
N ASP A 516 -18.41 -7.95 -15.80
CA ASP A 516 -17.28 -7.77 -14.92
C ASP A 516 -16.10 -7.19 -15.71
N MET A 517 -15.63 -6.01 -15.29
CA MET A 517 -14.54 -5.32 -15.98
C MET A 517 -13.22 -6.09 -15.93
N SER A 518 -13.03 -6.99 -14.95
CA SER A 518 -11.85 -7.85 -14.93
C SER A 518 -11.86 -8.86 -16.10
N ALA A 519 -13.04 -9.36 -16.49
CA ALA A 519 -13.17 -10.25 -17.64
C ALA A 519 -12.75 -9.54 -18.95
N VAL A 520 -13.23 -8.32 -19.14
CA VAL A 520 -12.88 -7.49 -20.31
C VAL A 520 -11.40 -7.14 -20.32
N TYR A 521 -10.89 -6.67 -19.17
CA TYR A 521 -9.48 -6.31 -19.03
C TYR A 521 -8.56 -7.51 -19.23
N GLY A 522 -8.88 -8.67 -18.63
CA GLY A 522 -8.12 -9.89 -18.79
C GLY A 522 -8.06 -10.36 -20.25
N ALA A 523 -9.21 -10.31 -20.96
CA ALA A 523 -9.25 -10.66 -22.38
C ALA A 523 -8.38 -9.73 -23.24
N PHE A 524 -8.33 -8.44 -22.90
CA PHE A 524 -7.54 -7.41 -23.56
C PHE A 524 -6.04 -7.54 -23.23
N ILE A 525 -5.66 -7.43 -21.96
CA ILE A 525 -4.26 -7.26 -21.57
C ILE A 525 -3.42 -8.54 -21.76
N TYR A 526 -4.04 -9.70 -21.62
CA TYR A 526 -3.39 -11.01 -21.77
C TYR A 526 -3.59 -11.65 -23.15
N GLY A 527 -4.31 -10.98 -24.06
CA GLY A 527 -4.49 -11.44 -25.43
C GLY A 527 -5.25 -12.78 -25.54
N LEU A 528 -6.24 -13.00 -24.66
CA LEU A 528 -7.06 -14.21 -24.70
C LEU A 528 -7.92 -14.28 -25.95
N TYR A 529 -8.31 -13.14 -26.50
CA TYR A 529 -9.21 -12.99 -27.65
C TYR A 529 -8.47 -12.34 -28.83
N ASP A 530 -8.56 -12.98 -30.00
CA ASP A 530 -7.92 -12.48 -31.22
C ASP A 530 -8.82 -11.50 -32.01
N ASN A 531 -10.16 -11.62 -31.84
CA ASN A 531 -11.12 -10.78 -32.54
C ASN A 531 -11.27 -9.44 -31.83
N GLN A 532 -10.67 -8.40 -32.41
CA GLN A 532 -10.71 -7.02 -31.87
C GLN A 532 -12.14 -6.43 -31.93
N GLU A 533 -12.97 -6.83 -32.89
CA GLU A 533 -14.35 -6.35 -32.98
C GLU A 533 -15.19 -6.86 -31.80
N ASP A 534 -15.07 -8.15 -31.45
CA ASP A 534 -15.76 -8.71 -30.29
C ASP A 534 -15.31 -8.06 -28.98
N LEU A 535 -13.99 -7.78 -28.86
CA LEU A 535 -13.45 -7.06 -27.70
C LEU A 535 -14.04 -5.65 -27.60
N HIS A 536 -14.05 -4.90 -28.71
CA HIS A 536 -14.63 -3.57 -28.77
C HIS A 536 -16.11 -3.59 -28.40
N GLN A 537 -16.88 -4.51 -28.97
CA GLN A 537 -18.32 -4.66 -28.66
C GLN A 537 -18.56 -4.99 -27.18
N ALA A 538 -17.72 -5.87 -26.58
CA ALA A 538 -17.85 -6.21 -25.16
C ALA A 538 -17.60 -5.00 -24.24
N ILE A 539 -16.62 -4.16 -24.59
CA ILE A 539 -16.37 -2.93 -23.84
C ILE A 539 -17.55 -1.97 -23.98
N GLN A 540 -18.06 -1.74 -25.18
CA GLN A 540 -19.23 -0.86 -25.38
C GLN A 540 -20.44 -1.38 -24.60
N THR A 541 -20.71 -2.69 -24.64
CA THR A 541 -21.80 -3.30 -23.86
C THR A 541 -21.63 -3.04 -22.36
N ALA A 542 -20.42 -3.16 -21.82
CA ALA A 542 -20.15 -2.89 -20.41
C ALA A 542 -20.35 -1.40 -20.09
N LEU A 543 -19.85 -0.49 -20.91
CA LEU A 543 -19.98 0.96 -20.71
C LEU A 543 -21.45 1.40 -20.75
N ASP A 544 -22.24 0.88 -21.69
CA ASP A 544 -23.68 1.17 -21.79
C ASP A 544 -24.43 0.67 -20.55
N ARG A 545 -24.12 -0.54 -20.09
CA ARG A 545 -24.75 -1.16 -18.92
C ARG A 545 -24.40 -0.44 -17.62
N PHE A 546 -23.18 0.04 -17.47
CA PHE A 546 -22.74 0.85 -16.32
C PHE A 546 -23.13 2.31 -16.43
N HIS A 547 -23.83 2.73 -17.50
CA HIS A 547 -24.19 4.12 -17.76
C HIS A 547 -22.97 5.07 -17.71
N PHE A 548 -21.84 4.58 -18.23
CA PHE A 548 -20.57 5.31 -18.22
C PHE A 548 -20.69 6.68 -18.87
N LYS A 549 -20.08 7.68 -18.25
CA LYS A 549 -20.00 9.05 -18.77
C LYS A 549 -18.57 9.55 -18.70
N LEU A 550 -18.06 10.04 -19.80
CA LEU A 550 -16.70 10.54 -19.90
C LEU A 550 -16.45 11.83 -19.07
N GLU A 551 -17.50 12.53 -18.66
CA GLU A 551 -17.46 13.68 -17.77
C GLU A 551 -17.20 13.28 -16.31
N THR A 552 -17.65 12.09 -15.92
CA THR A 552 -17.44 11.50 -14.59
C THR A 552 -17.02 10.04 -14.79
N PRO A 553 -15.76 9.80 -15.22
CA PRO A 553 -15.34 8.53 -15.82
C PRO A 553 -15.01 7.44 -14.78
N GLY A 554 -15.78 7.36 -13.71
CA GLY A 554 -15.69 6.28 -12.72
C GLY A 554 -16.41 5.02 -13.17
N LEU A 555 -15.85 3.85 -12.90
CA LEU A 555 -16.40 2.55 -13.20
C LEU A 555 -16.40 1.62 -12.00
N PRO A 556 -17.46 0.81 -11.77
CA PRO A 556 -17.47 -0.24 -10.77
C PRO A 556 -16.66 -1.46 -11.25
N ARG A 557 -16.39 -2.41 -10.34
CA ARG A 557 -15.77 -3.69 -10.69
C ARG A 557 -16.67 -4.54 -11.58
N TYR A 558 -17.93 -4.68 -11.19
CA TYR A 558 -18.95 -5.49 -11.87
C TYR A 558 -20.36 -4.99 -11.53
N GLU A 559 -21.37 -5.54 -12.22
CA GLU A 559 -22.78 -5.20 -11.98
C GLU A 559 -23.19 -5.50 -10.54
N ASP A 560 -23.90 -4.53 -9.92
CA ASP A 560 -24.42 -4.63 -8.53
C ASP A 560 -23.34 -4.86 -7.46
N ASP A 561 -22.11 -4.42 -7.72
CA ASP A 561 -21.04 -4.48 -6.73
C ASP A 561 -21.45 -3.80 -5.42
N ALA A 562 -21.59 -4.59 -4.36
CA ALA A 562 -22.04 -4.12 -3.05
C ALA A 562 -20.87 -3.76 -2.10
N TYR A 563 -19.63 -3.94 -2.53
CA TYR A 563 -18.48 -3.78 -1.65
C TYR A 563 -18.27 -2.32 -1.26
N TYR A 564 -18.34 -2.01 0.04
CA TYR A 564 -18.29 -0.66 0.63
C TYR A 564 -19.36 0.32 0.10
N ARG A 565 -20.44 -0.17 -0.49
CA ARG A 565 -21.57 0.66 -0.92
C ARG A 565 -22.16 1.42 0.27
N SER A 566 -22.45 2.70 0.10
CA SER A 566 -22.94 3.59 1.18
C SER A 566 -24.34 3.22 1.69
N ALA A 567 -25.20 2.63 0.82
CA ALA A 567 -26.51 2.09 1.15
C ALA A 567 -26.88 0.96 0.17
N PRO A 568 -27.83 0.05 0.51
CA PRO A 568 -28.21 -1.07 -0.36
C PRO A 568 -28.71 -0.66 -1.75
N ASP A 569 -29.33 0.49 -1.84
CA ASP A 569 -29.89 1.08 -3.08
C ASP A 569 -28.99 2.16 -3.72
N ALA A 570 -27.82 2.45 -3.10
CA ALA A 570 -26.85 3.35 -3.69
C ALA A 570 -26.17 2.72 -4.91
N PRO A 571 -25.64 3.52 -5.85
CA PRO A 571 -24.82 3.00 -6.94
C PRO A 571 -23.57 2.30 -6.39
N SER A 572 -23.04 1.35 -7.16
CA SER A 572 -21.74 0.72 -6.87
C SER A 572 -20.63 1.74 -6.87
N ASN A 573 -19.65 1.57 -5.97
CA ASN A 573 -18.51 2.48 -5.90
C ASN A 573 -17.64 2.40 -7.16
N TRP A 574 -16.98 3.51 -7.49
CA TRP A 574 -16.04 3.58 -8.60
C TRP A 574 -14.63 3.21 -8.13
N TRP A 575 -13.96 2.36 -8.93
CA TRP A 575 -12.62 1.89 -8.66
C TRP A 575 -11.62 2.56 -9.61
N PHE A 576 -10.55 3.11 -9.06
CA PHE A 576 -9.52 3.76 -9.88
C PHE A 576 -8.86 2.80 -10.84
N ILE A 577 -8.55 1.56 -10.38
CA ILE A 577 -7.94 0.54 -11.23
C ILE A 577 -8.80 0.23 -12.46
N VAL A 578 -10.12 0.10 -12.27
CA VAL A 578 -11.06 -0.23 -13.36
C VAL A 578 -11.17 0.90 -14.37
N SER A 579 -11.26 2.13 -13.88
CA SER A 579 -11.29 3.32 -14.76
C SER A 579 -9.98 3.47 -15.55
N LEU A 580 -8.83 3.19 -14.92
CA LEU A 580 -7.52 3.24 -15.58
C LEU A 580 -7.34 2.10 -16.60
N TRP A 581 -7.91 0.91 -16.38
CA TRP A 581 -7.95 -0.16 -17.39
C TRP A 581 -8.66 0.29 -18.67
N LEU A 582 -9.77 1.01 -18.52
CA LEU A 582 -10.44 1.61 -19.68
C LEU A 582 -9.57 2.67 -20.38
N ALA A 583 -8.84 3.48 -19.62
CA ALA A 583 -7.90 4.45 -20.21
C ALA A 583 -6.79 3.76 -21.00
N GLN A 584 -6.23 2.64 -20.50
CA GLN A 584 -5.23 1.83 -21.21
C GLN A 584 -5.80 1.26 -22.52
N TYR A 585 -7.05 0.80 -22.48
CA TYR A 585 -7.73 0.34 -23.70
C TYR A 585 -7.91 1.48 -24.72
N TYR A 586 -8.38 2.65 -24.30
CA TYR A 586 -8.51 3.81 -25.20
C TYR A 586 -7.15 4.21 -25.82
N LEU A 587 -6.07 4.17 -25.04
CA LEU A 587 -4.72 4.38 -25.56
C LEU A 587 -4.38 3.35 -26.64
N GLU A 588 -4.68 2.05 -26.42
CA GLU A 588 -4.40 1.02 -27.42
C GLU A 588 -5.17 1.22 -28.72
N CYS A 589 -6.41 1.68 -28.63
CA CYS A 589 -7.25 2.04 -29.79
C CYS A 589 -6.86 3.39 -30.44
N GLY A 590 -5.92 4.16 -29.87
CA GLY A 590 -5.53 5.48 -30.37
C GLY A 590 -6.44 6.62 -29.94
N ASP A 591 -7.43 6.40 -29.05
CA ASP A 591 -8.26 7.46 -28.48
C ASP A 591 -7.58 8.10 -27.26
N GLU A 592 -6.56 8.90 -27.54
CA GLU A 592 -5.82 9.62 -26.51
C GLU A 592 -6.69 10.63 -25.74
N ASN A 593 -7.72 11.19 -26.35
CA ASN A 593 -8.56 12.20 -25.73
C ASN A 593 -9.41 11.60 -24.60
N SER A 594 -10.05 10.46 -24.84
CA SER A 594 -10.83 9.75 -23.83
C SER A 594 -9.94 9.24 -22.68
N ALA A 595 -8.79 8.67 -23.02
CA ALA A 595 -7.80 8.25 -22.02
C ALA A 595 -7.33 9.42 -21.13
N GLN A 596 -7.04 10.57 -21.76
CA GLN A 596 -6.59 11.76 -21.04
C GLN A 596 -7.65 12.30 -20.06
N ARG A 597 -8.92 12.25 -20.39
CA ARG A 597 -10.02 12.65 -19.48
C ARG A 597 -10.05 11.75 -18.25
N ILE A 598 -9.91 10.43 -18.42
CA ILE A 598 -9.86 9.50 -17.28
C ILE A 598 -8.63 9.77 -16.41
N ILE A 599 -7.44 9.90 -17.01
CA ILE A 599 -6.19 10.20 -16.28
C ILE A 599 -6.34 11.50 -15.48
N SER A 600 -6.90 12.56 -16.09
CA SER A 600 -7.11 13.84 -15.43
C SER A 600 -8.07 13.73 -14.26
N TRP A 601 -9.14 12.96 -14.42
CA TRP A 601 -10.11 12.72 -13.35
C TRP A 601 -9.45 11.98 -12.20
N VAL A 602 -8.72 10.87 -12.45
CA VAL A 602 -8.01 10.13 -11.39
C VAL A 602 -7.02 11.04 -10.67
N ALA A 603 -6.23 11.82 -11.40
CA ALA A 603 -5.27 12.76 -10.81
C ALA A 603 -5.95 13.81 -9.91
N SER A 604 -7.16 14.25 -10.27
CA SER A 604 -7.93 15.23 -9.49
C SER A 604 -8.50 14.67 -8.19
N GLN A 605 -8.62 13.34 -8.08
CA GLN A 605 -9.11 12.66 -6.87
C GLN A 605 -7.98 12.36 -5.86
N ALA A 606 -6.72 12.48 -6.28
CA ALA A 606 -5.59 12.24 -5.41
C ALA A 606 -5.44 13.33 -4.34
N TRP A 607 -4.98 12.95 -3.16
CA TRP A 607 -4.49 13.91 -2.18
C TRP A 607 -3.35 14.76 -2.76
N PRO A 608 -3.07 15.96 -2.21
CA PRO A 608 -1.93 16.78 -2.64
C PRO A 608 -0.58 16.03 -2.56
N THR A 609 -0.51 15.01 -1.73
CA THR A 609 0.63 14.07 -1.61
C THR A 609 0.65 12.98 -2.68
N GLY A 610 -0.33 12.93 -3.56
CA GLY A 610 -0.47 11.90 -4.59
C GLY A 610 -1.15 10.60 -4.13
N VAL A 611 -1.60 10.52 -2.89
CA VAL A 611 -2.29 9.32 -2.37
C VAL A 611 -3.63 9.13 -3.08
N LEU A 612 -3.84 7.94 -3.63
CA LEU A 612 -5.10 7.45 -4.19
C LEU A 612 -5.68 6.36 -3.29
N SER A 613 -6.99 6.42 -3.06
CA SER A 613 -7.73 5.36 -2.38
C SER A 613 -7.98 4.16 -3.28
N GLU A 614 -8.62 3.14 -2.74
CA GLU A 614 -9.13 2.01 -3.52
C GLU A 614 -10.33 2.42 -4.36
N GLN A 615 -11.27 3.13 -3.75
CA GLN A 615 -12.58 3.45 -4.30
C GLN A 615 -13.01 4.87 -3.99
N ILE A 616 -14.01 5.33 -4.76
CA ILE A 616 -14.77 6.55 -4.50
C ILE A 616 -16.26 6.22 -4.50
N ASP A 617 -16.97 6.73 -3.51
CA ASP A 617 -18.43 6.76 -3.50
C ASP A 617 -18.96 7.77 -4.55
N PRO A 618 -19.68 7.32 -5.57
CA PRO A 618 -20.13 8.20 -6.66
C PRO A 618 -21.14 9.27 -6.23
N VAL A 619 -21.80 9.10 -5.08
CA VAL A 619 -22.81 10.04 -4.56
C VAL A 619 -22.16 11.19 -3.80
N SER A 620 -21.26 10.84 -2.87
CA SER A 620 -20.63 11.84 -2.01
C SER A 620 -19.28 12.37 -2.53
N GLY A 621 -18.67 11.69 -3.50
CA GLY A 621 -17.32 11.97 -3.98
C GLY A 621 -16.23 11.66 -2.93
N ARG A 622 -16.56 10.93 -1.86
CA ARG A 622 -15.60 10.60 -0.80
C ARG A 622 -14.84 9.32 -1.10
N GLU A 623 -13.59 9.30 -0.70
CA GLU A 623 -12.77 8.09 -0.70
C GLU A 623 -13.37 7.00 0.20
N CYS A 624 -13.30 5.75 -0.26
CA CYS A 624 -13.78 4.58 0.45
C CYS A 624 -12.66 3.53 0.54
N SER A 625 -12.76 2.65 1.56
CA SER A 625 -11.78 1.60 1.83
C SER A 625 -10.42 2.19 2.23
N VAL A 626 -9.31 1.58 1.80
CA VAL A 626 -7.96 1.98 2.20
C VAL A 626 -7.38 3.09 1.32
N ALA A 627 -6.53 3.93 1.90
CA ALA A 627 -5.76 4.93 1.18
C ALA A 627 -4.40 5.20 1.88
N PRO A 628 -3.26 4.97 1.18
CA PRO A 628 -3.13 4.60 -0.23
C PRO A 628 -3.47 3.14 -0.52
N LEU A 629 -3.97 2.86 -1.74
CA LEU A 629 -3.90 1.52 -2.33
C LEU A 629 -2.77 1.49 -3.37
N CYS A 630 -1.83 0.56 -3.21
CA CYS A 630 -0.68 0.45 -4.11
C CYS A 630 -1.07 0.10 -5.55
N TRP A 631 -2.10 -0.71 -5.74
CA TRP A 631 -2.59 -1.03 -7.08
C TRP A 631 -3.14 0.20 -7.81
N SER A 632 -3.90 1.07 -7.13
CA SER A 632 -4.35 2.35 -7.71
C SER A 632 -3.18 3.24 -8.14
N GLN A 633 -2.14 3.35 -7.29
CA GLN A 633 -0.93 4.09 -7.61
C GLN A 633 -0.20 3.50 -8.81
N ALA A 634 -0.09 2.18 -8.86
CA ALA A 634 0.63 1.45 -9.91
C ALA A 634 -0.06 1.56 -11.27
N GLU A 635 -1.40 1.44 -11.30
CA GLU A 635 -2.16 1.60 -12.54
C GLU A 635 -2.12 3.04 -13.06
N PHE A 636 -2.12 4.03 -12.17
CA PHE A 636 -1.91 5.42 -12.56
C PHE A 636 -0.55 5.61 -13.26
N ILE A 637 0.53 5.09 -12.66
CA ILE A 637 1.86 5.15 -13.27
C ILE A 637 1.89 4.37 -14.59
N SER A 638 1.34 3.15 -14.64
CA SER A 638 1.31 2.29 -15.84
C SER A 638 0.60 2.98 -17.00
N THR A 639 -0.56 3.57 -16.75
CA THR A 639 -1.34 4.31 -17.75
C THR A 639 -0.58 5.53 -18.27
N ILE A 640 0.10 6.29 -17.38
CA ILE A 640 0.96 7.40 -17.82
C ILE A 640 2.12 6.89 -18.68
N LEU A 641 2.75 5.77 -18.30
CA LEU A 641 3.82 5.16 -19.11
C LEU A 641 3.35 4.74 -20.50
N ASP A 642 2.08 4.38 -20.65
CA ASP A 642 1.49 4.04 -21.94
C ASP A 642 1.27 5.27 -22.83
N THR A 643 0.98 6.45 -22.26
CA THR A 643 0.89 7.71 -23.02
C THR A 643 2.21 8.14 -23.64
N ILE A 644 3.36 7.73 -23.08
CA ILE A 644 4.68 8.17 -23.52
C ILE A 644 5.42 7.15 -24.38
N LYS A 645 4.89 5.93 -24.54
CA LYS A 645 5.44 4.91 -25.47
C LYS A 645 5.24 5.27 -26.94
N ARG A 646 4.30 6.13 -27.23
CA ARG A 646 3.84 6.60 -28.56
C ARG A 646 4.39 7.99 -28.88
#